data_962c38ec65520ce5aa35aba117b22a11
#
_entry.id   962c38ec65520ce5aa35aba117b22a11
#
_cell.length_a   1.000
_cell.length_b   1.000
_cell.length_c   1.000
_cell.angle_alpha   90.00
_cell.angle_beta   90.00
_cell.angle_gamma   90.00
#
_symmetry.space_group_name_H-M   'P 1'
#
loop_
_entity.id
_entity.type
_entity.pdbx_description
1 polymer ?
#
loop_
_entity_poly.entity_id
_entity_poly.type
_entity_poly.pdbx_seq_one_letter_code
_entity_poly.pdbx_strand_id
1 'polypeptide(L)'
;MLDTDTKRRIDNARDILVGKVPDPKSQVEQITIALIYKFMDDMDAEAEELGGKRKFFTGDYARYGWAKLMDPGIGGHDMIMLYGEGISRMPENPGIPPLFRDIFKNAYLPYRDPETLKAFLKIIDEFSYDHSERLGDAFEYLLSVLGSQGDAGQFRTPRHIIDFMVAVLDPKKGDAILDPACGTAGFLISAYKHILRANKDAKGHSSLTPDERGRLAKNFMGYDISPDMVRLSLVNLYLHGFTDPHIYEYDTLTSEERWNEFADVILANPPFMSPKGGIKPHKRFSIQAKRSEVLFVDYMAEHLTPTGRAGIIVPEGIIFQSQGAYTALRKMLVENSLVAVISLPAGVFQPYSGVKTSILILDKSLAKQASDIAFFKVENDGFGLGAQRRAIEKNDLPQVQAELAAYLQALREGSSTDEILGVASTAQIVPKEKIAANGDYNLSGERYREGISSTHDWPMVELGSIARLINGRAYKQEELLAEGPTPVLRVGNFFSNRGWYYSNLELGEDKYCNAGDLLFAWSASFGPHIWDGPRAIYHYHIWKVVPTEAVDKMFLFHLLEAESAKIKAEGHGIAMVHATKGGMEKRKFPLPPLEVQKEIVAEIEGYKREILRLKETIVGADQKIQATLARIWGEEKAPTEESWKMEDALPLNESSE
;
A
#
# COMPACT_ATOMS: atom_id res chain seq x y z
N MET A 1 16.86 -10.93 12.92
CA MET A 1 15.84 -9.98 13.45
C MET A 1 16.55 -9.07 14.42
N LEU A 2 16.45 -7.77 14.26
CA LEU A 2 17.13 -6.78 15.09
C LEU A 2 16.66 -6.90 16.56
N ASP A 3 17.60 -6.91 17.50
CA ASP A 3 17.30 -6.99 18.93
C ASP A 3 16.63 -5.70 19.45
N THR A 4 15.92 -5.84 20.57
CA THR A 4 15.13 -4.74 21.15
C THR A 4 16.02 -3.59 21.65
N ASP A 5 17.25 -3.89 22.06
CA ASP A 5 18.19 -2.90 22.59
C ASP A 5 18.71 -1.98 21.49
N THR A 6 19.09 -2.55 20.35
CA THR A 6 19.50 -1.78 19.16
C THR A 6 18.37 -0.89 18.63
N LYS A 7 17.13 -1.37 18.59
CA LYS A 7 15.95 -0.55 18.23
C LYS A 7 15.80 0.64 19.18
N ARG A 8 15.85 0.39 20.47
CA ARG A 8 15.74 1.43 21.50
C ARG A 8 16.83 2.49 21.37
N ARG A 9 18.08 2.11 21.05
CA ARG A 9 19.18 3.07 20.83
C ARG A 9 18.93 3.95 19.62
N ILE A 10 18.42 3.39 18.51
CA ILE A 10 18.06 4.16 17.33
C ILE A 10 16.94 5.17 17.65
N ASP A 11 15.90 4.72 18.36
CA ASP A 11 14.80 5.60 18.76
C ASP A 11 15.29 6.73 19.69
N ASN A 12 16.15 6.41 20.66
CA ASN A 12 16.76 7.41 21.56
C ASN A 12 17.64 8.42 20.80
N ALA A 13 18.46 7.97 19.82
CA ALA A 13 19.27 8.86 19.00
C ALA A 13 18.40 9.83 18.21
N ARG A 14 17.27 9.36 17.68
CA ARG A 14 16.31 10.20 16.99
C ARG A 14 15.62 11.18 17.94
N ASP A 15 15.20 10.74 19.11
CA ASP A 15 14.51 11.58 20.09
C ASP A 15 15.38 12.78 20.56
N ILE A 16 16.70 12.59 20.65
CA ILE A 16 17.63 13.69 20.92
C ILE A 16 17.59 14.73 19.79
N LEU A 17 17.42 14.32 18.54
CA LEU A 17 17.39 15.21 17.38
C LEU A 17 16.03 15.89 17.16
N VAL A 18 14.94 15.35 17.75
CA VAL A 18 13.61 15.96 17.67
C VAL A 18 13.65 17.39 18.23
N GLY A 19 13.12 18.34 17.45
CA GLY A 19 13.13 19.77 17.81
C GLY A 19 14.45 20.51 17.57
N LYS A 20 15.53 19.81 17.23
CA LYS A 20 16.83 20.40 16.83
C LYS A 20 17.06 20.27 15.33
N VAL A 21 16.59 19.21 14.73
CA VAL A 21 16.61 18.92 13.29
C VAL A 21 15.17 18.94 12.79
N PRO A 22 14.81 19.82 11.83
CA PRO A 22 13.41 20.17 11.57
C PRO A 22 12.56 19.05 10.99
N ASP A 23 13.13 18.12 10.28
CA ASP A 23 12.38 17.08 9.60
C ASP A 23 12.96 15.67 9.86
N PRO A 24 12.12 14.63 9.81
CA PRO A 24 12.52 13.24 10.08
C PRO A 24 13.59 12.71 9.12
N LYS A 25 13.59 13.16 7.86
CA LYS A 25 14.58 12.77 6.86
C LYS A 25 15.97 13.26 7.26
N SER A 26 16.08 14.53 7.62
CA SER A 26 17.33 15.10 8.11
C SER A 26 17.79 14.45 9.42
N GLN A 27 16.87 14.06 10.31
CA GLN A 27 17.23 13.30 11.54
C GLN A 27 17.90 11.98 11.19
N VAL A 28 17.32 11.21 10.26
CA VAL A 28 17.88 9.95 9.79
C VAL A 28 19.20 10.15 9.08
N GLU A 29 19.33 11.21 8.28
CA GLU A 29 20.58 11.55 7.63
C GLU A 29 21.70 11.79 8.65
N GLN A 30 21.45 12.56 9.72
CA GLN A 30 22.41 12.78 10.80
C GLN A 30 22.80 11.49 11.51
N ILE A 31 21.84 10.62 11.81
CA ILE A 31 22.11 9.30 12.43
C ILE A 31 22.95 8.44 11.48
N THR A 32 22.60 8.42 10.19
CA THR A 32 23.33 7.66 9.16
C THR A 32 24.77 8.10 9.05
N ILE A 33 25.01 9.42 8.96
CA ILE A 33 26.35 10.01 8.88
C ILE A 33 27.18 9.61 10.11
N ALA A 34 26.62 9.72 11.31
CA ALA A 34 27.32 9.42 12.55
C ALA A 34 27.63 7.91 12.70
N LEU A 35 26.68 7.03 12.33
CA LEU A 35 26.88 5.58 12.34
C LEU A 35 27.98 5.14 11.38
N ILE A 36 27.99 5.67 10.15
CA ILE A 36 29.04 5.38 9.16
C ILE A 36 30.38 5.93 9.59
N TYR A 37 30.38 7.14 10.17
CA TYR A 37 31.60 7.75 10.69
C TYR A 37 32.25 6.88 11.79
N LYS A 38 31.45 6.47 12.79
CA LYS A 38 31.91 5.54 13.84
C LYS A 38 32.38 4.21 13.25
N PHE A 39 31.60 3.62 12.36
CA PHE A 39 31.93 2.34 11.73
C PHE A 39 33.27 2.36 11.00
N MET A 40 33.62 3.44 10.32
CA MET A 40 34.94 3.60 9.68
C MET A 40 36.08 3.59 10.70
N ASP A 41 35.91 4.26 11.85
CA ASP A 41 36.94 4.25 12.90
C ASP A 41 37.06 2.88 13.60
N ASP A 42 35.93 2.20 13.82
CA ASP A 42 35.91 0.84 14.37
C ASP A 42 36.64 -0.14 13.43
N MET A 43 36.42 -0.04 12.11
CA MET A 43 37.15 -0.84 11.11
C MET A 43 38.67 -0.56 11.12
N ASP A 44 39.05 0.70 11.27
CA ASP A 44 40.46 1.08 11.39
C ASP A 44 41.09 0.55 12.67
N ALA A 45 40.35 0.57 13.79
CA ALA A 45 40.81 0.01 15.08
C ALA A 45 40.94 -1.52 15.00
N GLU A 46 39.97 -2.22 14.44
CA GLU A 46 40.04 -3.68 14.24
C GLU A 46 41.22 -4.07 13.32
N ALA A 47 41.46 -3.29 12.25
CA ALA A 47 42.61 -3.54 11.39
C ALA A 47 43.93 -3.40 12.13
N GLU A 48 44.07 -2.42 13.06
CA GLU A 48 45.26 -2.28 13.93
C GLU A 48 45.40 -3.43 14.91
N GLU A 49 44.31 -3.87 15.56
CA GLU A 49 44.32 -5.01 16.49
C GLU A 49 44.79 -6.31 15.81
N LEU A 50 44.42 -6.48 14.52
CA LEU A 50 44.81 -7.62 13.69
C LEU A 50 46.23 -7.47 13.09
N GLY A 51 47.02 -6.43 13.48
CA GLY A 51 48.36 -6.17 13.00
C GLY A 51 48.45 -5.47 11.63
N GLY A 52 47.34 -4.96 11.13
CA GLY A 52 47.27 -4.15 9.93
C GLY A 52 47.52 -2.66 10.19
N LYS A 53 47.07 -1.81 9.28
CA LYS A 53 47.19 -0.32 9.37
C LYS A 53 45.85 0.32 9.14
N ARG A 54 45.61 1.44 9.83
CA ARG A 54 44.47 2.33 9.56
C ARG A 54 44.46 2.78 8.10
N LYS A 55 43.30 2.96 7.54
CA LYS A 55 43.08 3.42 6.16
C LYS A 55 42.32 4.75 6.10
N PHE A 56 41.32 4.90 6.95
CA PHE A 56 40.38 6.02 6.89
C PHE A 56 40.89 7.24 7.64
N PHE A 57 41.32 7.04 8.88
CA PHE A 57 41.77 8.14 9.76
C PHE A 57 43.28 8.16 9.88
N THR A 58 43.95 8.53 8.77
CA THR A 58 45.41 8.62 8.65
C THR A 58 45.87 9.99 8.18
N GLY A 59 47.11 10.35 8.40
CA GLY A 59 47.69 11.64 7.97
C GLY A 59 46.89 12.84 8.51
N ASP A 60 46.49 13.74 7.62
CA ASP A 60 45.73 14.95 7.97
C ASP A 60 44.33 14.64 8.52
N TYR A 61 43.81 13.43 8.28
CA TYR A 61 42.50 12.96 8.77
C TYR A 61 42.57 12.24 10.12
N ALA A 62 43.78 11.95 10.64
CA ALA A 62 43.93 11.25 11.93
C ALA A 62 43.29 12.00 13.10
N ARG A 63 43.23 13.33 13.02
CA ARG A 63 42.60 14.16 14.05
C ARG A 63 41.09 13.99 14.14
N TYR A 64 40.42 13.49 13.08
CA TYR A 64 38.99 13.30 13.02
C TYR A 64 38.57 11.91 13.48
N GLY A 65 39.47 11.01 13.89
CA GLY A 65 39.10 9.68 14.40
C GLY A 65 38.05 9.74 15.50
N TRP A 66 37.14 8.79 15.54
CA TRP A 66 36.02 8.77 16.50
C TRP A 66 36.48 8.83 17.95
N ALA A 67 37.54 8.14 18.30
CA ALA A 67 38.15 8.19 19.62
C ALA A 67 38.58 9.60 20.05
N LYS A 68 38.91 10.48 19.11
CA LYS A 68 39.22 11.90 19.40
C LYS A 68 37.99 12.72 19.72
N LEU A 69 36.88 12.43 19.04
CA LEU A 69 35.58 13.04 19.32
C LEU A 69 35.03 12.63 20.68
N MET A 70 35.31 11.40 21.10
CA MET A 70 34.83 10.83 22.37
C MET A 70 35.83 11.01 23.54
N ASP A 71 36.92 11.75 23.33
CA ASP A 71 37.88 12.06 24.40
C ASP A 71 37.18 12.79 25.55
N PRO A 72 37.25 12.27 26.80
CA PRO A 72 36.62 12.95 27.95
C PRO A 72 37.10 14.39 28.20
N GLY A 73 38.30 14.74 27.73
CA GLY A 73 38.91 16.04 27.89
C GLY A 73 38.48 17.07 26.82
N ILE A 74 37.74 16.67 25.77
CA ILE A 74 37.33 17.56 24.70
C ILE A 74 36.25 18.53 25.19
N GLY A 75 36.47 19.85 24.94
CA GLY A 75 35.45 20.87 25.19
C GLY A 75 34.26 20.74 24.22
N GLY A 76 33.02 21.05 24.67
CA GLY A 76 31.85 20.92 23.84
C GLY A 76 31.92 21.74 22.53
N HIS A 77 32.53 22.92 22.58
CA HIS A 77 32.76 23.75 21.39
C HIS A 77 33.74 23.07 20.41
N ASP A 78 34.82 22.52 20.94
CA ASP A 78 35.84 21.85 20.14
C ASP A 78 35.28 20.57 19.51
N MET A 79 34.39 19.84 20.21
CA MET A 79 33.67 18.68 19.69
C MET A 79 32.79 19.07 18.47
N ILE A 80 32.01 20.15 18.57
CA ILE A 80 31.19 20.65 17.45
C ILE A 80 32.08 21.00 16.24
N MET A 81 33.15 21.75 16.47
CA MET A 81 34.08 22.14 15.41
C MET A 81 34.72 20.92 14.76
N LEU A 82 35.21 19.98 15.57
CA LEU A 82 35.91 18.78 15.11
C LEU A 82 34.97 17.85 14.33
N TYR A 83 33.75 17.59 14.85
CA TYR A 83 32.74 16.74 14.17
C TYR A 83 32.25 17.43 12.87
N GLY A 84 31.85 18.70 12.92
CA GLY A 84 31.35 19.43 11.76
C GLY A 84 32.38 19.53 10.65
N GLU A 85 33.65 19.85 10.99
CA GLU A 85 34.75 19.86 10.04
C GLU A 85 35.03 18.44 9.50
N GLY A 86 35.04 17.43 10.38
CA GLY A 86 35.24 16.03 10.02
C GLY A 86 34.27 15.57 8.94
N ILE A 87 32.94 15.68 9.18
CA ILE A 87 31.94 15.23 8.21
C ILE A 87 32.01 15.99 6.88
N SER A 88 32.34 17.27 6.90
CA SER A 88 32.43 18.08 5.68
C SER A 88 33.70 17.77 4.85
N ARG A 89 34.76 17.26 5.47
CA ARG A 89 36.03 16.94 4.78
C ARG A 89 36.15 15.48 4.34
N MET A 90 35.25 14.58 4.82
CA MET A 90 35.27 13.17 4.41
C MET A 90 35.20 12.95 2.89
N PRO A 91 34.45 13.72 2.08
CA PRO A 91 34.47 13.57 0.63
C PRO A 91 35.85 13.71 -0.02
N GLU A 92 36.75 14.44 0.61
CA GLU A 92 38.13 14.70 0.11
C GLU A 92 39.14 13.65 0.63
N ASN A 93 38.75 12.79 1.57
CA ASN A 93 39.64 11.83 2.18
C ASN A 93 40.03 10.70 1.19
N PRO A 94 41.32 10.58 0.79
CA PRO A 94 41.75 9.58 -0.18
C PRO A 94 41.69 8.15 0.33
N GLY A 95 41.70 7.96 1.68
CA GLY A 95 41.59 6.64 2.30
C GLY A 95 40.18 6.06 2.30
N ILE A 96 39.17 6.88 2.03
CA ILE A 96 37.75 6.48 2.03
C ILE A 96 37.36 5.97 0.63
N PRO A 97 36.70 4.80 0.51
CA PRO A 97 36.13 4.33 -0.75
C PRO A 97 35.19 5.38 -1.38
N PRO A 98 35.12 5.49 -2.73
CA PRO A 98 34.27 6.48 -3.41
C PRO A 98 32.83 6.51 -2.89
N LEU A 99 32.25 5.34 -2.61
CA LEU A 99 30.91 5.21 -2.04
C LEU A 99 30.73 6.00 -0.74
N PHE A 100 31.66 5.90 0.22
CA PHE A 100 31.56 6.65 1.47
C PHE A 100 31.77 8.14 1.28
N ARG A 101 32.56 8.54 0.29
CA ARG A 101 32.69 9.97 -0.07
C ARG A 101 31.36 10.55 -0.51
N ASP A 102 30.58 9.79 -1.29
CA ASP A 102 29.25 10.22 -1.74
C ASP A 102 28.25 10.33 -0.57
N ILE A 103 28.38 9.47 0.46
CA ILE A 103 27.56 9.56 1.69
C ILE A 103 27.78 10.90 2.40
N PHE A 104 29.04 11.35 2.49
CA PHE A 104 29.40 12.60 3.15
C PHE A 104 29.27 13.82 2.24
N LYS A 105 28.96 13.66 0.97
CA LYS A 105 28.78 14.79 0.03
C LYS A 105 27.68 15.73 0.53
N ASN A 106 28.02 17.00 0.72
CA ASN A 106 27.15 18.02 1.29
C ASN A 106 26.72 17.75 2.74
N ALA A 107 27.39 16.86 3.47
CA ALA A 107 27.10 16.64 4.88
C ALA A 107 27.46 17.88 5.71
N TYR A 108 26.57 18.27 6.60
CA TYR A 108 26.78 19.37 7.54
C TYR A 108 26.06 19.10 8.86
N LEU A 109 26.50 19.75 9.93
CA LEU A 109 25.85 19.70 11.23
C LEU A 109 24.79 20.81 11.31
N PRO A 110 23.47 20.47 11.37
CA PRO A 110 22.40 21.46 11.28
C PRO A 110 22.12 22.23 12.58
N TYR A 111 22.82 21.91 13.67
CA TYR A 111 22.67 22.57 14.98
C TYR A 111 24.04 22.92 15.59
N ARG A 112 24.04 23.82 16.58
CA ARG A 112 25.27 24.34 17.22
C ARG A 112 25.29 24.14 18.75
N ASP A 113 24.40 23.29 19.27
CA ASP A 113 24.31 23.01 20.70
C ASP A 113 25.25 21.86 21.07
N PRO A 114 26.30 22.11 21.89
CA PRO A 114 27.28 21.09 22.27
C PRO A 114 26.67 19.93 23.07
N GLU A 115 25.71 20.21 23.94
CA GLU A 115 25.09 19.17 24.78
C GLU A 115 24.26 18.20 23.94
N THR A 116 23.54 18.73 22.94
CA THR A 116 22.82 17.90 21.97
C THR A 116 23.78 16.98 21.20
N LEU A 117 24.90 17.53 20.68
CA LEU A 117 25.87 16.72 19.95
C LEU A 117 26.50 15.67 20.83
N LYS A 118 26.92 16.04 22.06
CA LYS A 118 27.53 15.12 23.02
C LYS A 118 26.59 13.97 23.40
N ALA A 119 25.33 14.29 23.70
CA ALA A 119 24.31 13.28 24.02
C ALA A 119 24.05 12.35 22.82
N PHE A 120 23.97 12.91 21.62
CA PHE A 120 23.75 12.17 20.37
C PHE A 120 24.92 11.23 20.07
N LEU A 121 26.17 11.75 20.03
CA LEU A 121 27.36 10.93 19.76
C LEU A 121 27.58 9.86 20.81
N LYS A 122 27.24 10.10 22.09
CA LYS A 122 27.30 9.08 23.14
C LYS A 122 26.39 7.87 22.84
N ILE A 123 25.16 8.11 22.35
CA ILE A 123 24.29 6.98 21.96
C ILE A 123 24.86 6.24 20.75
N ILE A 124 25.41 6.98 19.76
CA ILE A 124 26.06 6.35 18.60
C ILE A 124 27.28 5.53 19.04
N ASP A 125 28.05 6.00 20.01
CA ASP A 125 29.21 5.29 20.54
C ASP A 125 28.88 3.93 21.19
N GLU A 126 27.68 3.81 21.77
CA GLU A 126 27.19 2.55 22.37
C GLU A 126 26.86 1.45 21.33
N PHE A 127 26.84 1.77 20.04
CA PHE A 127 26.63 0.75 18.99
C PHE A 127 27.90 -0.09 18.86
N SER A 128 27.78 -1.39 19.08
CA SER A 128 28.82 -2.40 18.82
C SER A 128 28.44 -3.23 17.61
N TYR A 129 29.38 -3.47 16.73
CA TYR A 129 29.19 -4.17 15.46
C TYR A 129 29.96 -5.48 15.46
N ASP A 130 29.39 -6.52 16.06
CA ASP A 130 30.01 -7.85 16.01
C ASP A 130 30.01 -8.44 14.59
N HIS A 131 29.09 -7.96 13.72
CA HIS A 131 29.00 -8.31 12.30
C HIS A 131 28.32 -7.20 11.50
N SER A 132 28.79 -6.92 10.30
CA SER A 132 28.23 -5.93 9.37
C SER A 132 26.72 -6.13 9.07
N GLU A 133 26.23 -7.37 9.11
CA GLU A 133 24.81 -7.68 8.93
C GLU A 133 23.90 -7.03 9.99
N ARG A 134 24.36 -6.89 11.23
CA ARG A 134 23.58 -6.24 12.30
C ARG A 134 23.45 -4.75 12.09
N LEU A 135 24.50 -4.11 11.58
CA LEU A 135 24.45 -2.70 11.24
C LEU A 135 23.48 -2.45 10.08
N GLY A 136 23.50 -3.32 9.07
CA GLY A 136 22.54 -3.28 7.98
C GLY A 136 21.10 -3.40 8.46
N ASP A 137 20.80 -4.35 9.34
CA ASP A 137 19.46 -4.51 9.94
C ASP A 137 19.06 -3.29 10.80
N ALA A 138 20.01 -2.69 11.54
CA ALA A 138 19.79 -1.45 12.29
C ALA A 138 19.47 -0.28 11.36
N PHE A 139 20.18 -0.17 10.26
CA PHE A 139 19.94 0.84 9.25
C PHE A 139 18.59 0.66 8.55
N GLU A 140 18.21 -0.58 8.23
CA GLU A 140 16.86 -0.87 7.70
C GLU A 140 15.76 -0.49 8.70
N TYR A 141 15.97 -0.72 10.00
CA TYR A 141 15.03 -0.26 11.02
C TYR A 141 14.94 1.25 11.05
N LEU A 142 16.08 1.95 11.06
CA LEU A 142 16.14 3.41 10.99
C LEU A 142 15.36 3.94 9.78
N LEU A 143 15.59 3.37 8.61
CA LEU A 143 14.84 3.70 7.40
C LEU A 143 13.33 3.39 7.54
N SER A 144 12.94 2.34 8.30
CA SER A 144 11.53 2.01 8.52
C SER A 144 10.79 3.06 9.34
N VAL A 145 11.51 3.70 10.26
CA VAL A 145 10.97 4.77 11.11
C VAL A 145 10.77 6.08 10.32
N LEU A 146 11.64 6.37 9.34
CA LEU A 146 11.45 7.49 8.40
C LEU A 146 10.08 7.46 7.75
N GLY A 147 9.73 6.29 7.26
CA GLY A 147 8.49 6.09 6.58
C GLY A 147 7.25 6.27 7.46
N SER A 148 7.31 6.10 8.79
CA SER A 148 6.12 6.20 9.66
C SER A 148 5.62 7.64 9.90
N GLN A 149 6.32 8.67 9.46
CA GLN A 149 6.00 10.07 9.75
C GLN A 149 5.46 10.90 8.56
N GLY A 150 5.11 10.25 7.45
CA GLY A 150 4.20 10.87 6.48
C GLY A 150 4.78 11.96 5.57
N ASP A 151 6.05 11.89 5.18
CA ASP A 151 6.54 12.74 4.10
C ASP A 151 5.89 12.35 2.77
N ALA A 152 5.14 13.31 2.21
CA ALA A 152 4.33 13.13 1.02
C ALA A 152 5.15 12.61 -0.17
N GLY A 153 4.95 11.33 -0.53
CA GLY A 153 5.44 10.76 -1.78
C GLY A 153 6.36 9.55 -1.67
N GLN A 154 6.80 9.13 -0.49
CA GLN A 154 7.65 7.96 -0.34
C GLN A 154 6.88 6.82 0.34
N PHE A 155 6.24 5.98 -0.46
CA PHE A 155 5.55 4.78 0.00
C PHE A 155 6.56 3.66 0.20
N ARG A 156 6.81 3.29 1.45
CA ARG A 156 7.68 2.17 1.76
C ARG A 156 6.91 0.86 1.71
N THR A 157 7.42 -0.09 0.94
CA THR A 157 6.85 -1.44 0.89
C THR A 157 7.12 -2.15 2.22
N PRO A 158 6.09 -2.69 2.90
CA PRO A 158 6.29 -3.47 4.12
C PRO A 158 7.22 -4.66 3.89
N ARG A 159 8.12 -4.93 4.84
CA ARG A 159 9.14 -5.98 4.69
C ARG A 159 8.55 -7.35 4.37
N HIS A 160 7.47 -7.75 5.05
CA HIS A 160 6.83 -9.04 4.82
C HIS A 160 6.25 -9.19 3.40
N ILE A 161 5.81 -8.09 2.78
CA ILE A 161 5.38 -8.09 1.36
C ILE A 161 6.58 -8.21 0.43
N ILE A 162 7.69 -7.51 0.72
CA ILE A 162 8.95 -7.66 -0.03
C ILE A 162 9.41 -9.11 0.02
N ASP A 163 9.51 -9.68 1.23
CA ASP A 163 10.01 -11.04 1.44
C ASP A 163 9.08 -12.08 0.78
N PHE A 164 7.76 -11.87 0.81
CA PHE A 164 6.79 -12.69 0.08
C PHE A 164 7.04 -12.64 -1.44
N MET A 165 7.18 -11.46 -2.03
CA MET A 165 7.43 -11.33 -3.47
C MET A 165 8.74 -11.97 -3.89
N VAL A 166 9.80 -11.78 -3.09
CA VAL A 166 11.10 -12.39 -3.32
C VAL A 166 11.02 -13.91 -3.23
N ALA A 167 10.31 -14.45 -2.24
CA ALA A 167 10.13 -15.89 -2.08
C ALA A 167 9.36 -16.53 -3.25
N VAL A 168 8.33 -15.83 -3.77
CA VAL A 168 7.55 -16.26 -4.94
C VAL A 168 8.41 -16.29 -6.21
N LEU A 169 9.20 -15.25 -6.45
CA LEU A 169 10.05 -15.15 -7.64
C LEU A 169 11.31 -16.02 -7.54
N ASP A 170 11.73 -16.35 -6.33
CA ASP A 170 12.83 -17.25 -6.00
C ASP A 170 14.11 -16.95 -6.83
N PRO A 171 14.71 -15.74 -6.67
CA PRO A 171 15.91 -15.37 -7.41
C PRO A 171 17.09 -16.29 -7.08
N LYS A 172 17.88 -16.64 -8.08
CA LYS A 172 19.03 -17.55 -8.01
C LYS A 172 20.35 -16.79 -8.07
N LYS A 173 21.45 -17.42 -7.63
CA LYS A 173 22.79 -16.79 -7.59
C LYS A 173 23.33 -16.31 -8.93
N GLY A 174 22.79 -16.84 -10.04
CA GLY A 174 23.19 -16.46 -11.41
C GLY A 174 22.31 -15.40 -12.04
N ASP A 175 21.17 -15.05 -11.44
CA ASP A 175 20.22 -14.11 -12.01
C ASP A 175 20.74 -12.67 -11.93
N ALA A 176 20.56 -11.91 -13.00
CA ALA A 176 20.65 -10.45 -12.98
C ALA A 176 19.35 -9.88 -12.38
N ILE A 177 19.46 -9.07 -11.34
CA ILE A 177 18.35 -8.58 -10.54
C ILE A 177 18.27 -7.06 -10.61
N LEU A 178 17.12 -6.53 -11.03
CA LEU A 178 16.88 -5.10 -11.20
C LEU A 178 15.68 -4.62 -10.36
N ASP A 179 15.85 -3.45 -9.74
CA ASP A 179 14.74 -2.64 -9.20
C ASP A 179 14.79 -1.25 -9.87
N PRO A 180 13.88 -0.96 -10.84
CA PRO A 180 13.89 0.29 -11.60
C PRO A 180 13.32 1.51 -10.85
N ALA A 181 12.92 1.34 -9.57
CA ALA A 181 12.44 2.38 -8.66
C ALA A 181 12.84 2.02 -7.22
N CYS A 182 14.16 1.83 -6.99
CA CYS A 182 14.66 1.04 -5.86
C CYS A 182 14.50 1.70 -4.48
N GLY A 183 14.23 3.01 -4.40
CA GLY A 183 14.13 3.73 -3.14
C GLY A 183 15.35 3.48 -2.26
N THR A 184 15.17 2.75 -1.17
CA THR A 184 16.25 2.37 -0.24
C THR A 184 16.82 0.97 -0.49
N ALA A 185 16.62 0.40 -1.67
CA ALA A 185 17.08 -0.94 -2.09
C ALA A 185 16.47 -2.12 -1.31
N GLY A 186 15.28 -1.97 -0.75
CA GLY A 186 14.65 -3.00 0.08
C GLY A 186 14.44 -4.34 -0.64
N PHE A 187 13.99 -4.32 -1.90
CA PHE A 187 13.84 -5.53 -2.73
C PHE A 187 15.18 -6.18 -3.04
N LEU A 188 16.19 -5.40 -3.41
CA LEU A 188 17.53 -5.90 -3.74
C LEU A 188 18.16 -6.60 -2.53
N ILE A 189 18.05 -6.00 -1.33
CA ILE A 189 18.57 -6.58 -0.09
C ILE A 189 17.83 -7.87 0.29
N SER A 190 16.50 -7.88 0.17
CA SER A 190 15.72 -9.09 0.46
C SER A 190 16.08 -10.22 -0.50
N ALA A 191 16.22 -9.93 -1.81
CA ALA A 191 16.66 -10.89 -2.82
C ALA A 191 18.05 -11.43 -2.52
N TYR A 192 19.00 -10.56 -2.14
CA TYR A 192 20.35 -10.97 -1.73
C TYR A 192 20.32 -11.91 -0.51
N LYS A 193 19.61 -11.53 0.55
CA LYS A 193 19.42 -12.36 1.75
C LYS A 193 18.76 -13.70 1.43
N HIS A 194 17.79 -13.71 0.51
CA HIS A 194 17.14 -14.94 0.05
C HIS A 194 18.15 -15.89 -0.62
N ILE A 195 18.95 -15.39 -1.55
CA ILE A 195 19.97 -16.18 -2.24
C ILE A 195 21.01 -16.70 -1.24
N LEU A 196 21.47 -15.88 -0.31
CA LEU A 196 22.41 -16.33 0.73
C LEU A 196 21.83 -17.45 1.60
N ARG A 197 20.54 -17.36 1.98
CA ARG A 197 19.86 -18.42 2.76
C ARG A 197 19.73 -19.71 1.97
N ALA A 198 19.36 -19.62 0.69
CA ALA A 198 19.22 -20.76 -0.21
C ALA A 198 20.56 -21.48 -0.51
N ASN A 199 21.70 -20.79 -0.28
CA ASN A 199 23.04 -21.32 -0.47
C ASN A 199 23.76 -21.56 0.86
N LYS A 200 23.07 -22.13 1.85
CA LYS A 200 23.64 -22.63 3.11
C LYS A 200 23.62 -24.16 3.14
N ASP A 201 24.67 -24.76 3.68
CA ASP A 201 24.71 -26.19 3.95
C ASP A 201 23.83 -26.58 5.17
N ALA A 202 23.70 -27.87 5.45
CA ALA A 202 22.94 -28.39 6.59
C ALA A 202 23.44 -27.90 7.96
N LYS A 203 24.67 -27.39 8.04
CA LYS A 203 25.29 -26.82 9.25
C LYS A 203 25.16 -25.30 9.31
N GLY A 204 24.51 -24.68 8.31
CA GLY A 204 24.30 -23.24 8.21
C GLY A 204 25.48 -22.45 7.63
N HIS A 205 26.56 -23.12 7.18
CA HIS A 205 27.68 -22.46 6.53
C HIS A 205 27.33 -22.14 5.08
N SER A 206 27.90 -21.03 4.57
CA SER A 206 27.72 -20.67 3.15
C SER A 206 28.35 -21.70 2.23
N SER A 207 27.60 -22.16 1.24
CA SER A 207 28.12 -22.98 0.14
C SER A 207 28.71 -22.11 -0.99
N LEU A 208 28.57 -20.77 -0.92
CA LEU A 208 29.17 -19.84 -1.90
C LEU A 208 30.63 -19.59 -1.58
N THR A 209 31.49 -19.73 -2.58
CA THR A 209 32.89 -19.32 -2.52
C THR A 209 32.99 -17.78 -2.43
N PRO A 210 34.15 -17.21 -1.99
CA PRO A 210 34.37 -15.75 -2.01
C PRO A 210 34.18 -15.15 -3.41
N ASP A 211 34.65 -15.84 -4.46
CA ASP A 211 34.48 -15.42 -5.85
C ASP A 211 33.02 -15.40 -6.30
N GLU A 212 32.23 -16.40 -5.89
CA GLU A 212 30.79 -16.43 -6.19
C GLU A 212 30.04 -15.31 -5.46
N ARG A 213 30.41 -14.99 -4.22
CA ARG A 213 29.83 -13.83 -3.50
C ARG A 213 30.18 -12.52 -4.19
N GLY A 214 31.42 -12.35 -4.63
CA GLY A 214 31.85 -11.15 -5.34
C GLY A 214 31.13 -10.99 -6.70
N ARG A 215 30.88 -12.09 -7.41
CA ARG A 215 30.08 -12.08 -8.65
C ARG A 215 28.61 -11.83 -8.38
N LEU A 216 28.05 -12.47 -7.35
CA LEU A 216 26.66 -12.28 -6.94
C LEU A 216 26.35 -10.80 -6.68
N ALA A 217 27.20 -10.10 -5.91
CA ALA A 217 26.99 -8.69 -5.60
C ALA A 217 26.92 -7.80 -6.85
N LYS A 218 27.60 -8.18 -7.95
CA LYS A 218 27.57 -7.43 -9.23
C LYS A 218 26.30 -7.65 -10.06
N ASN A 219 25.51 -8.67 -9.73
CA ASN A 219 24.27 -8.99 -10.44
C ASN A 219 23.07 -8.12 -10.00
N PHE A 220 23.25 -7.27 -8.98
CA PHE A 220 22.20 -6.43 -8.45
C PHE A 220 22.32 -5.01 -8.98
N MET A 221 21.22 -4.49 -9.51
CA MET A 221 21.16 -3.16 -10.10
C MET A 221 19.89 -2.44 -9.64
N GLY A 222 19.99 -1.14 -9.35
CA GLY A 222 18.86 -0.32 -8.96
C GLY A 222 18.92 1.06 -9.57
N TYR A 223 17.74 1.62 -9.85
CA TYR A 223 17.57 2.99 -10.33
C TYR A 223 16.65 3.77 -9.40
N ASP A 224 16.99 5.02 -9.17
CA ASP A 224 16.08 5.98 -8.54
C ASP A 224 16.35 7.37 -9.10
N ILE A 225 15.30 8.18 -9.24
CA ILE A 225 15.40 9.56 -9.72
C ILE A 225 15.90 10.52 -8.62
N SER A 226 15.80 10.13 -7.36
CA SER A 226 16.18 10.94 -6.21
C SER A 226 17.63 10.68 -5.80
N PRO A 227 18.52 11.68 -5.87
CA PRO A 227 19.90 11.56 -5.40
C PRO A 227 20.00 11.09 -3.94
N ASP A 228 19.06 11.51 -3.10
CA ASP A 228 19.01 11.12 -1.69
C ASP A 228 18.67 9.62 -1.52
N MET A 229 17.74 9.11 -2.33
CA MET A 229 17.41 7.68 -2.31
C MET A 229 18.57 6.83 -2.84
N VAL A 230 19.24 7.27 -3.89
CA VAL A 230 20.47 6.65 -4.40
C VAL A 230 21.50 6.57 -3.29
N ARG A 231 21.76 7.67 -2.58
CA ARG A 231 22.71 7.70 -1.46
C ARG A 231 22.33 6.73 -0.35
N LEU A 232 21.07 6.74 0.10
CA LEU A 232 20.58 5.84 1.14
C LEU A 232 20.62 4.36 0.73
N SER A 233 20.32 4.06 -0.53
CA SER A 233 20.39 2.68 -1.06
C SER A 233 21.83 2.18 -1.16
N LEU A 234 22.77 3.03 -1.58
CA LEU A 234 24.21 2.70 -1.60
C LEU A 234 24.71 2.35 -0.20
N VAL A 235 24.36 3.18 0.81
CA VAL A 235 24.68 2.88 2.22
C VAL A 235 24.10 1.54 2.64
N ASN A 236 22.81 1.34 2.37
CA ASN A 236 22.09 0.15 2.78
C ASN A 236 22.70 -1.12 2.19
N LEU A 237 23.02 -1.12 0.90
CA LEU A 237 23.68 -2.23 0.23
C LEU A 237 25.10 -2.48 0.77
N TYR A 238 25.87 -1.40 0.98
CA TYR A 238 27.20 -1.53 1.53
C TYR A 238 27.19 -2.20 2.92
N LEU A 239 26.30 -1.78 3.82
CA LEU A 239 26.11 -2.37 5.14
C LEU A 239 25.68 -3.84 5.10
N HIS A 240 25.15 -4.29 3.95
CA HIS A 240 24.83 -5.69 3.68
C HIS A 240 25.94 -6.45 2.93
N GLY A 241 27.14 -5.85 2.83
CA GLY A 241 28.33 -6.51 2.29
C GLY A 241 28.59 -6.30 0.80
N PHE A 242 27.87 -5.37 0.15
CA PHE A 242 28.18 -4.98 -1.22
C PHE A 242 29.34 -3.98 -1.22
N THR A 243 30.48 -4.38 -1.76
CA THR A 243 31.67 -3.51 -1.84
C THR A 243 31.59 -2.49 -2.98
N ASP A 244 30.81 -2.77 -4.02
CA ASP A 244 30.61 -1.93 -5.20
C ASP A 244 29.17 -2.06 -5.69
N PRO A 245 28.18 -1.45 -4.99
CA PRO A 245 26.78 -1.57 -5.37
C PRO A 245 26.44 -0.73 -6.61
N HIS A 246 25.70 -1.33 -7.54
CA HIS A 246 25.32 -0.72 -8.83
C HIS A 246 23.96 -0.01 -8.68
N ILE A 247 23.93 1.13 -8.02
CA ILE A 247 22.77 2.01 -7.91
C ILE A 247 23.05 3.30 -8.67
N TYR A 248 22.08 3.73 -9.48
CA TYR A 248 22.24 4.87 -10.36
C TYR A 248 21.12 5.88 -10.16
N GLU A 249 21.50 7.16 -10.15
CA GLU A 249 20.55 8.26 -10.35
C GLU A 249 20.09 8.23 -11.81
N TYR A 250 18.86 7.76 -12.05
CA TYR A 250 18.35 7.53 -13.38
C TYR A 250 16.84 7.66 -13.44
N ASP A 251 16.35 8.45 -14.40
CA ASP A 251 14.93 8.53 -14.71
C ASP A 251 14.54 7.44 -15.69
N THR A 252 14.02 6.34 -15.15
CA THR A 252 13.60 5.14 -15.91
C THR A 252 12.58 5.46 -17.02
N LEU A 253 11.78 6.52 -16.87
CA LEU A 253 10.66 6.81 -17.77
C LEU A 253 10.99 7.80 -18.87
N THR A 254 11.97 8.68 -18.68
CA THR A 254 12.29 9.75 -19.65
C THR A 254 13.68 9.63 -20.27
N SER A 255 14.60 8.88 -19.66
CA SER A 255 15.96 8.69 -20.13
C SER A 255 16.13 7.38 -20.91
N GLU A 256 16.95 7.41 -21.97
CA GLU A 256 17.25 6.24 -22.83
C GLU A 256 18.63 5.61 -22.54
N GLU A 257 19.43 6.19 -21.67
CA GLU A 257 20.83 5.81 -21.49
C GLU A 257 21.01 4.34 -21.09
N ARG A 258 20.07 3.82 -20.27
CA ARG A 258 20.10 2.44 -19.75
C ARG A 258 19.01 1.54 -20.33
N TRP A 259 18.38 1.96 -21.43
CA TRP A 259 17.28 1.20 -22.04
C TRP A 259 17.67 -0.21 -22.50
N ASN A 260 18.92 -0.48 -22.77
CA ASN A 260 19.37 -1.79 -23.27
C ASN A 260 19.84 -2.74 -22.15
N GLU A 261 19.59 -2.38 -20.88
CA GLU A 261 19.90 -3.22 -19.73
C GLU A 261 18.71 -4.11 -19.41
N PHE A 262 18.90 -5.44 -19.46
CA PHE A 262 17.88 -6.45 -19.22
C PHE A 262 18.19 -7.21 -17.94
N ALA A 263 17.16 -7.77 -17.30
CA ALA A 263 17.31 -8.54 -16.08
C ALA A 263 16.52 -9.86 -16.12
N ASP A 264 17.01 -10.85 -15.37
CA ASP A 264 16.33 -12.13 -15.19
C ASP A 264 15.23 -12.05 -14.13
N VAL A 265 15.41 -11.16 -13.15
CA VAL A 265 14.42 -10.88 -12.11
C VAL A 265 14.26 -9.38 -11.93
N ILE A 266 13.03 -8.88 -12.05
CA ILE A 266 12.70 -7.48 -11.77
C ILE A 266 11.67 -7.42 -10.65
N LEU A 267 11.97 -6.65 -9.61
CA LEU A 267 11.13 -6.46 -8.42
C LEU A 267 10.94 -4.98 -8.16
N ALA A 268 9.72 -4.50 -8.07
CA ALA A 268 9.48 -3.09 -7.75
C ALA A 268 8.11 -2.81 -7.12
N ASN A 269 8.10 -1.72 -6.37
CA ASN A 269 6.90 -0.98 -6.01
C ASN A 269 7.04 0.46 -6.56
N PRO A 270 6.75 0.67 -7.86
CA PRO A 270 6.95 1.97 -8.50
C PRO A 270 5.96 3.02 -7.99
N PRO A 271 6.27 4.33 -8.16
CA PRO A 271 5.37 5.39 -7.75
C PRO A 271 4.05 5.37 -8.56
N PHE A 272 2.90 5.53 -7.86
CA PHE A 272 1.56 5.53 -8.46
C PHE A 272 1.08 6.93 -8.87
N MET A 273 1.84 7.98 -8.54
CA MET A 273 1.48 9.36 -8.81
C MET A 273 2.30 9.94 -9.95
N SER A 274 1.62 10.54 -10.90
CA SER A 274 2.23 11.28 -12.00
C SER A 274 2.20 12.78 -11.71
N PRO A 275 3.22 13.56 -12.16
CA PRO A 275 3.22 15.01 -12.01
C PRO A 275 2.03 15.66 -12.73
N LYS A 276 1.67 16.88 -12.33
CA LYS A 276 0.64 17.67 -13.04
C LYS A 276 1.03 17.81 -14.52
N GLY A 277 0.11 17.43 -15.42
CA GLY A 277 0.38 17.37 -16.86
C GLY A 277 0.85 16.01 -17.37
N GLY A 278 1.14 15.06 -16.51
CA GLY A 278 1.59 13.72 -16.84
C GLY A 278 3.08 13.64 -17.20
N ILE A 279 3.53 12.42 -17.48
CA ILE A 279 4.90 12.13 -17.91
C ILE A 279 4.96 12.16 -19.44
N LYS A 280 6.08 12.59 -19.99
CA LYS A 280 6.40 12.45 -21.41
C LYS A 280 7.46 11.35 -21.55
N PRO A 281 7.06 10.09 -21.74
CA PRO A 281 8.01 9.00 -21.86
C PRO A 281 8.83 9.16 -23.14
N HIS A 282 10.00 8.55 -23.18
CA HIS A 282 10.74 8.50 -24.43
C HIS A 282 10.04 7.55 -25.44
N LYS A 283 10.45 7.64 -26.71
CA LYS A 283 9.70 7.02 -27.82
C LYS A 283 9.77 5.48 -27.87
N ARG A 284 10.68 4.86 -27.14
CA ARG A 284 10.89 3.40 -27.13
C ARG A 284 9.86 2.62 -26.31
N PHE A 285 9.07 3.30 -25.45
CA PHE A 285 7.98 2.64 -24.75
C PHE A 285 6.95 2.08 -25.73
N SER A 286 6.53 0.84 -25.53
CA SER A 286 5.51 0.19 -26.35
C SER A 286 4.13 0.81 -26.12
N ILE A 287 3.86 1.29 -24.89
CA ILE A 287 2.64 1.97 -24.51
C ILE A 287 2.94 3.44 -24.20
N GLN A 288 2.47 4.32 -25.08
CA GLN A 288 2.62 5.75 -24.87
C GLN A 288 1.53 6.26 -23.90
N ALA A 289 1.89 6.40 -22.63
CA ALA A 289 1.01 6.85 -21.56
C ALA A 289 1.60 8.05 -20.83
N LYS A 290 0.77 8.75 -20.07
CA LYS A 290 1.19 9.87 -19.22
C LYS A 290 1.21 9.49 -17.73
N ARG A 291 0.92 8.25 -17.42
CA ARG A 291 0.77 7.72 -16.05
C ARG A 291 1.96 6.84 -15.71
N SER A 292 2.61 7.16 -14.58
CA SER A 292 3.82 6.47 -14.12
C SER A 292 3.58 4.97 -13.93
N GLU A 293 2.47 4.59 -13.30
CA GLU A 293 2.13 3.19 -13.04
C GLU A 293 1.99 2.36 -14.31
N VAL A 294 1.47 2.94 -15.41
CA VAL A 294 1.38 2.25 -16.71
C VAL A 294 2.77 2.07 -17.32
N LEU A 295 3.58 3.14 -17.30
CA LEU A 295 4.91 3.15 -17.89
C LEU A 295 5.88 2.21 -17.16
N PHE A 296 5.88 2.17 -15.83
CA PHE A 296 6.73 1.25 -15.08
C PHE A 296 6.38 -0.22 -15.35
N VAL A 297 5.10 -0.56 -15.46
CA VAL A 297 4.69 -1.93 -15.77
C VAL A 297 5.11 -2.32 -17.19
N ASP A 298 4.94 -1.41 -18.18
CA ASP A 298 5.42 -1.60 -19.56
C ASP A 298 6.95 -1.77 -19.58
N TYR A 299 7.70 -0.88 -18.90
CA TYR A 299 9.16 -0.97 -18.77
C TYR A 299 9.60 -2.32 -18.22
N MET A 300 9.03 -2.76 -17.09
CA MET A 300 9.44 -4.01 -16.45
C MET A 300 9.14 -5.23 -17.33
N ALA A 301 7.98 -5.26 -18.00
CA ALA A 301 7.65 -6.34 -18.94
C ALA A 301 8.61 -6.37 -20.13
N GLU A 302 9.01 -5.22 -20.68
CA GLU A 302 9.92 -5.12 -21.82
C GLU A 302 11.35 -5.56 -21.45
N HIS A 303 11.86 -5.14 -20.27
CA HIS A 303 13.25 -5.35 -19.87
C HIS A 303 13.54 -6.69 -19.20
N LEU A 304 12.58 -7.61 -19.15
CA LEU A 304 12.85 -9.00 -18.80
C LEU A 304 13.60 -9.70 -19.91
N THR A 305 14.62 -10.51 -19.55
CA THR A 305 15.21 -11.49 -20.45
C THR A 305 14.14 -12.47 -20.98
N PRO A 306 14.39 -13.25 -22.05
CA PRO A 306 13.40 -14.20 -22.58
C PRO A 306 12.88 -15.23 -21.58
N THR A 307 13.65 -15.53 -20.55
CA THR A 307 13.29 -16.43 -19.43
C THR A 307 13.08 -15.67 -18.12
N GLY A 308 13.03 -14.35 -18.19
CA GLY A 308 12.93 -13.47 -17.04
C GLY A 308 11.53 -13.44 -16.42
N ARG A 309 11.50 -13.09 -15.16
CA ARG A 309 10.29 -12.99 -14.34
C ARG A 309 10.28 -11.73 -13.49
N ALA A 310 9.10 -11.20 -13.18
CA ALA A 310 8.95 -9.98 -12.40
C ALA A 310 7.81 -10.04 -11.38
N GLY A 311 7.97 -9.29 -10.30
CA GLY A 311 6.93 -9.00 -9.34
C GLY A 311 6.74 -7.48 -9.21
N ILE A 312 5.51 -7.01 -9.45
CA ILE A 312 5.22 -5.58 -9.51
C ILE A 312 4.03 -5.28 -8.62
N ILE A 313 4.17 -4.34 -7.70
CA ILE A 313 3.04 -3.79 -6.95
C ILE A 313 2.39 -2.71 -7.81
N VAL A 314 1.06 -2.82 -7.98
CA VAL A 314 0.28 -1.90 -8.81
C VAL A 314 -0.98 -1.43 -8.10
N PRO A 315 -1.44 -0.20 -8.37
CA PRO A 315 -2.73 0.28 -7.90
C PRO A 315 -3.88 -0.38 -8.67
N GLU A 316 -5.08 -0.38 -8.10
CA GLU A 316 -6.30 -0.95 -8.71
C GLU A 316 -6.61 -0.41 -10.12
N GLY A 317 -6.12 0.80 -10.46
CA GLY A 317 -6.26 1.35 -11.80
C GLY A 317 -5.71 0.44 -12.90
N ILE A 318 -4.57 -0.21 -12.69
CA ILE A 318 -3.99 -1.19 -13.61
C ILE A 318 -4.94 -2.38 -13.81
N ILE A 319 -5.64 -2.79 -12.75
CA ILE A 319 -6.48 -3.99 -12.73
C ILE A 319 -7.72 -3.84 -13.61
N PHE A 320 -8.41 -2.67 -13.56
CA PHE A 320 -9.73 -2.58 -14.20
C PHE A 320 -10.07 -1.26 -14.92
N GLN A 321 -9.22 -0.21 -14.90
CA GLN A 321 -9.56 1.04 -15.60
C GLN A 321 -9.77 0.85 -17.10
N SER A 322 -10.80 1.49 -17.65
CA SER A 322 -11.24 1.33 -19.05
C SER A 322 -10.52 2.24 -20.05
N GLN A 323 -9.62 3.12 -19.62
CA GLN A 323 -8.86 4.00 -20.49
C GLN A 323 -7.93 3.19 -21.42
N GLY A 324 -7.79 3.64 -22.68
CA GLY A 324 -7.11 2.90 -23.73
C GLY A 324 -5.69 2.43 -23.39
N ALA A 325 -4.87 3.24 -22.69
CA ALA A 325 -3.52 2.85 -22.28
C ALA A 325 -3.54 1.70 -21.26
N TYR A 326 -4.46 1.70 -20.30
CA TYR A 326 -4.59 0.62 -19.32
C TYR A 326 -5.07 -0.68 -19.97
N THR A 327 -6.04 -0.60 -20.89
CA THR A 327 -6.52 -1.77 -21.62
C THR A 327 -5.44 -2.35 -22.53
N ALA A 328 -4.69 -1.49 -23.25
CA ALA A 328 -3.58 -1.93 -24.09
C ALA A 328 -2.47 -2.61 -23.27
N LEU A 329 -2.15 -2.06 -22.08
CA LEU A 329 -1.19 -2.66 -21.16
C LEU A 329 -1.65 -4.04 -20.68
N ARG A 330 -2.87 -4.17 -20.20
CA ARG A 330 -3.41 -5.47 -19.73
C ARG A 330 -3.44 -6.51 -20.86
N LYS A 331 -3.84 -6.09 -22.07
CA LYS A 331 -3.78 -6.97 -23.26
C LYS A 331 -2.36 -7.50 -23.47
N MET A 332 -1.39 -6.61 -23.53
CA MET A 332 0.02 -6.97 -23.73
C MET A 332 0.52 -7.94 -22.64
N LEU A 333 0.18 -7.67 -21.37
CA LEU A 333 0.58 -8.51 -20.23
C LEU A 333 -0.05 -9.92 -20.32
N VAL A 334 -1.37 -10.01 -20.52
CA VAL A 334 -2.11 -11.28 -20.61
C VAL A 334 -1.58 -12.14 -21.75
N GLU A 335 -1.28 -11.52 -22.89
CA GLU A 335 -0.79 -12.24 -24.08
C GLU A 335 0.67 -12.70 -23.94
N ASN A 336 1.55 -11.95 -23.23
CA ASN A 336 2.98 -12.15 -23.35
C ASN A 336 3.73 -12.52 -22.06
N SER A 337 3.23 -12.14 -20.87
CA SER A 337 4.06 -12.25 -19.67
C SER A 337 3.33 -12.52 -18.36
N LEU A 338 2.05 -12.18 -18.22
CA LEU A 338 1.31 -12.33 -16.96
C LEU A 338 0.97 -13.79 -16.70
N VAL A 339 1.30 -14.29 -15.50
CA VAL A 339 0.96 -15.65 -15.03
C VAL A 339 0.08 -15.65 -13.78
N ALA A 340 0.20 -14.62 -12.92
CA ALA A 340 -0.68 -14.53 -11.74
C ALA A 340 -0.93 -13.08 -11.32
N VAL A 341 -2.05 -12.87 -10.62
CA VAL A 341 -2.45 -11.62 -9.97
C VAL A 341 -2.80 -11.90 -8.51
N ILE A 342 -2.20 -11.16 -7.57
CA ILE A 342 -2.46 -11.30 -6.14
C ILE A 342 -3.07 -10.00 -5.64
N SER A 343 -4.35 -10.02 -5.26
CA SER A 343 -5.05 -8.87 -4.68
C SER A 343 -4.69 -8.74 -3.20
N LEU A 344 -4.19 -7.58 -2.79
CA LEU A 344 -3.88 -7.26 -1.40
C LEU A 344 -5.03 -6.49 -0.75
N PRO A 345 -5.24 -6.60 0.58
CA PRO A 345 -6.27 -5.83 1.26
C PRO A 345 -5.94 -4.33 1.28
N ALA A 346 -6.96 -3.49 1.31
CA ALA A 346 -6.78 -2.06 1.55
C ALA A 346 -6.13 -1.83 2.92
N GLY A 347 -5.17 -0.89 3.00
CA GLY A 347 -4.47 -0.59 4.25
C GLY A 347 -3.15 -1.34 4.48
N VAL A 348 -2.69 -2.20 3.57
CA VAL A 348 -1.36 -2.83 3.63
C VAL A 348 -0.26 -1.78 3.75
N PHE A 349 -0.43 -0.64 3.08
CA PHE A 349 0.52 0.48 3.07
C PHE A 349 0.25 1.56 4.12
N GLN A 350 -0.62 1.31 5.09
CA GLN A 350 -0.80 2.24 6.21
C GLN A 350 0.51 2.37 7.02
N PRO A 351 0.83 3.56 7.58
CA PRO A 351 0.03 4.80 7.60
C PRO A 351 0.11 5.67 6.32
N TYR A 352 0.87 5.26 5.31
CA TYR A 352 1.15 6.11 4.12
C TYR A 352 -0.03 6.21 3.15
N SER A 353 -0.73 5.11 2.97
CA SER A 353 -1.83 5.02 1.99
C SER A 353 -2.83 3.93 2.35
N GLY A 354 -4.11 4.27 2.24
CA GLY A 354 -5.21 3.29 2.27
C GLY A 354 -5.54 2.71 0.89
N VAL A 355 -4.76 3.02 -0.15
CA VAL A 355 -5.03 2.54 -1.51
C VAL A 355 -4.93 1.02 -1.57
N LYS A 356 -5.95 0.38 -2.13
CA LYS A 356 -5.91 -1.04 -2.45
C LYS A 356 -4.96 -1.28 -3.61
N THR A 357 -4.15 -2.33 -3.50
CA THR A 357 -3.13 -2.69 -4.48
C THR A 357 -3.20 -4.16 -4.82
N SER A 358 -2.54 -4.51 -5.90
CA SER A 358 -2.32 -5.90 -6.33
C SER A 358 -0.86 -6.12 -6.70
N ILE A 359 -0.42 -7.38 -6.65
CA ILE A 359 0.89 -7.80 -7.16
C ILE A 359 0.65 -8.52 -8.50
N LEU A 360 1.34 -8.08 -9.55
CA LEU A 360 1.42 -8.79 -10.81
C LEU A 360 2.65 -9.69 -10.80
N ILE A 361 2.49 -10.95 -11.15
CA ILE A 361 3.59 -11.89 -11.37
C ILE A 361 3.71 -12.12 -12.86
N LEU A 362 4.84 -11.70 -13.42
CA LEU A 362 5.19 -11.87 -14.82
C LEU A 362 6.24 -12.97 -14.94
N ASP A 363 6.12 -13.81 -15.98
CA ASP A 363 7.14 -14.78 -16.40
C ASP A 363 7.02 -14.98 -17.91
N LYS A 364 8.00 -14.48 -18.67
CA LYS A 364 7.97 -14.53 -20.16
C LYS A 364 7.99 -15.95 -20.71
N SER A 365 8.61 -16.88 -20.01
CA SER A 365 8.69 -18.28 -20.48
C SER A 365 7.42 -19.05 -20.17
N LEU A 366 6.92 -18.94 -18.94
CA LEU A 366 5.72 -19.65 -18.51
C LEU A 366 4.47 -19.10 -19.16
N ALA A 367 4.36 -17.79 -19.33
CA ALA A 367 3.20 -17.17 -19.97
C ALA A 367 2.96 -17.63 -21.41
N LYS A 368 4.00 -18.02 -22.13
CA LYS A 368 3.87 -18.58 -23.49
C LYS A 368 3.25 -19.99 -23.50
N GLN A 369 3.40 -20.72 -22.42
CA GLN A 369 2.89 -22.10 -22.28
C GLN A 369 1.53 -22.12 -21.57
N ALA A 370 1.27 -21.15 -20.71
CA ALA A 370 0.05 -21.07 -19.93
C ALA A 370 -1.13 -20.61 -20.78
N SER A 371 -2.23 -21.39 -20.76
CA SER A 371 -3.55 -21.01 -21.29
C SER A 371 -4.31 -20.12 -20.31
N ASP A 372 -3.90 -20.11 -19.04
CA ASP A 372 -4.64 -19.59 -17.91
C ASP A 372 -3.81 -18.59 -17.10
N ILE A 373 -4.49 -17.81 -16.26
CA ILE A 373 -3.87 -16.90 -15.28
C ILE A 373 -4.49 -17.22 -13.90
N ALA A 374 -3.64 -17.33 -12.88
CA ALA A 374 -4.08 -17.55 -11.50
C ALA A 374 -4.36 -16.21 -10.79
N PHE A 375 -5.49 -16.13 -10.11
CA PHE A 375 -5.88 -14.99 -9.28
C PHE A 375 -5.94 -15.41 -7.82
N PHE A 376 -5.22 -14.71 -6.96
CA PHE A 376 -5.18 -14.94 -5.52
C PHE A 376 -5.76 -13.74 -4.78
N LYS A 377 -6.40 -13.99 -3.64
CA LYS A 377 -6.90 -12.95 -2.75
C LYS A 377 -6.27 -13.11 -1.38
N VAL A 378 -5.58 -12.07 -0.94
CA VAL A 378 -5.08 -11.92 0.44
C VAL A 378 -6.06 -11.03 1.18
N GLU A 379 -6.66 -11.52 2.27
CA GLU A 379 -7.51 -10.74 3.16
C GLU A 379 -6.75 -10.27 4.40
N ASN A 380 -5.78 -11.07 4.85
CA ASN A 380 -4.95 -10.79 6.01
C ASN A 380 -3.48 -11.01 5.67
N ASP A 381 -2.66 -9.99 5.85
CA ASP A 381 -1.22 -10.05 5.58
C ASP A 381 -0.36 -10.23 6.84
N GLY A 382 -0.96 -10.69 7.95
CA GLY A 382 -0.29 -10.87 9.24
C GLY A 382 -0.26 -9.60 10.10
N PHE A 383 -0.89 -8.52 9.64
CA PHE A 383 -0.93 -7.24 10.35
C PHE A 383 -2.32 -6.62 10.29
N GLY A 384 -2.73 -5.96 11.38
CA GLY A 384 -3.97 -5.17 11.39
C GLY A 384 -3.92 -4.04 10.34
N LEU A 385 -5.03 -3.79 9.64
CA LEU A 385 -5.11 -2.85 8.52
C LEU A 385 -5.24 -1.37 8.93
N GLY A 386 -5.22 -1.08 10.23
CA GLY A 386 -5.21 0.28 10.76
C GLY A 386 -3.83 0.94 10.71
N ALA A 387 -3.74 2.25 10.99
CA ALA A 387 -2.53 3.05 10.90
C ALA A 387 -1.31 2.50 11.68
N GLN A 388 -1.52 1.80 12.78
CA GLN A 388 -0.43 1.24 13.60
C GLN A 388 0.11 -0.11 13.11
N ARG A 389 -0.54 -0.76 12.15
CA ARG A 389 -0.08 -2.03 11.56
C ARG A 389 0.44 -3.04 12.60
N ARG A 390 -0.33 -3.32 13.65
CA ARG A 390 0.04 -4.29 14.69
C ARG A 390 -0.02 -5.71 14.14
N ALA A 391 0.94 -6.56 14.52
CA ALA A 391 0.93 -7.96 14.14
C ALA A 391 -0.33 -8.68 14.65
N ILE A 392 -0.92 -9.55 13.82
CA ILE A 392 -2.08 -10.40 14.12
C ILE A 392 -1.78 -11.84 13.70
N GLU A 393 -2.52 -12.81 14.27
CA GLU A 393 -2.32 -14.24 13.96
C GLU A 393 -2.78 -14.61 12.54
N LYS A 394 -3.82 -13.93 12.02
CA LYS A 394 -4.32 -14.19 10.67
C LYS A 394 -3.34 -13.73 9.62
N ASN A 395 -2.85 -14.65 8.79
CA ASN A 395 -1.90 -14.36 7.71
C ASN A 395 -2.10 -15.36 6.56
N ASP A 396 -2.58 -14.85 5.44
CA ASP A 396 -2.87 -15.66 4.24
C ASP A 396 -1.65 -15.81 3.33
N LEU A 397 -0.60 -14.98 3.52
CA LEU A 397 0.58 -14.95 2.63
C LEU A 397 1.29 -16.32 2.52
N PRO A 398 1.51 -17.09 3.61
CA PRO A 398 2.15 -18.40 3.51
C PRO A 398 1.35 -19.40 2.65
N GLN A 399 0.03 -19.39 2.76
CA GLN A 399 -0.84 -20.25 1.95
C GLN A 399 -0.79 -19.84 0.49
N VAL A 400 -0.95 -18.54 0.19
CA VAL A 400 -0.87 -18.01 -1.17
C VAL A 400 0.50 -18.31 -1.79
N GLN A 401 1.58 -18.19 -1.03
CA GLN A 401 2.93 -18.52 -1.49
C GLN A 401 3.05 -20.00 -1.88
N ALA A 402 2.53 -20.91 -1.07
CA ALA A 402 2.57 -22.35 -1.34
C ALA A 402 1.72 -22.72 -2.57
N GLU A 403 0.51 -22.21 -2.68
CA GLU A 403 -0.39 -22.44 -3.82
C GLU A 403 0.18 -21.86 -5.12
N LEU A 404 0.73 -20.65 -5.08
CA LEU A 404 1.36 -20.02 -6.24
C LEU A 404 2.63 -20.77 -6.68
N ALA A 405 3.45 -21.23 -5.73
CA ALA A 405 4.61 -22.06 -6.04
C ALA A 405 4.21 -23.37 -6.73
N ALA A 406 3.16 -24.04 -6.25
CA ALA A 406 2.61 -25.25 -6.86
C ALA A 406 2.07 -24.96 -8.27
N TYR A 407 1.34 -23.88 -8.46
CA TYR A 407 0.84 -23.44 -9.77
C TYR A 407 1.98 -23.19 -10.75
N LEU A 408 3.00 -22.41 -10.37
CA LEU A 408 4.16 -22.13 -11.23
C LEU A 408 4.95 -23.41 -11.54
N GLN A 409 5.03 -24.36 -10.59
CA GLN A 409 5.69 -25.65 -10.83
C GLN A 409 4.92 -26.48 -11.86
N ALA A 410 3.60 -26.55 -11.74
CA ALA A 410 2.77 -27.26 -12.73
C ALA A 410 2.92 -26.67 -14.13
N LEU A 411 2.96 -25.35 -14.27
CA LEU A 411 3.22 -24.72 -15.55
C LEU A 411 4.59 -25.12 -16.13
N ARG A 412 5.64 -25.24 -15.28
CA ARG A 412 6.98 -25.68 -15.72
C ARG A 412 6.98 -27.13 -16.17
N GLU A 413 6.19 -27.96 -15.54
CA GLU A 413 6.07 -29.41 -15.83
C GLU A 413 5.06 -29.72 -16.95
N GLY A 414 4.27 -28.72 -17.38
CA GLY A 414 3.18 -28.92 -18.34
C GLY A 414 2.04 -29.78 -17.80
N SER A 415 1.88 -29.81 -16.46
CA SER A 415 0.83 -30.57 -15.75
C SER A 415 -0.47 -29.76 -15.69
N SER A 416 -1.62 -30.47 -15.49
CA SER A 416 -2.91 -29.80 -15.27
C SER A 416 -2.87 -28.93 -14.01
N THR A 417 -3.35 -27.69 -14.14
CA THR A 417 -3.42 -26.74 -13.03
C THR A 417 -4.68 -26.92 -12.19
N ASP A 418 -5.73 -27.58 -12.73
CA ASP A 418 -7.02 -27.78 -12.06
C ASP A 418 -6.95 -28.75 -10.86
N GLU A 419 -6.03 -29.71 -10.90
CA GLU A 419 -5.87 -30.70 -9.82
C GLU A 419 -5.07 -30.19 -8.61
N ILE A 420 -4.40 -29.05 -8.75
CA ILE A 420 -3.46 -28.52 -7.74
C ILE A 420 -4.17 -27.72 -6.66
N LEU A 421 -5.31 -27.11 -7.01
CA LEU A 421 -6.06 -26.25 -6.12
C LEU A 421 -7.16 -27.05 -5.42
N GLY A 422 -6.92 -27.44 -4.17
CA GLY A 422 -7.93 -28.11 -3.33
C GLY A 422 -9.13 -27.22 -3.01
N VAL A 423 -10.16 -27.80 -2.41
CA VAL A 423 -11.45 -27.14 -2.06
C VAL A 423 -11.27 -25.89 -1.17
N ALA A 424 -10.16 -25.77 -0.44
CA ALA A 424 -9.84 -24.63 0.44
C ALA A 424 -8.88 -23.60 -0.19
N SER A 425 -8.72 -23.63 -1.51
CA SER A 425 -7.79 -22.73 -2.20
C SER A 425 -8.22 -21.26 -2.14
N THR A 426 -7.22 -20.37 -1.97
CA THR A 426 -7.38 -18.92 -2.14
C THR A 426 -7.32 -18.50 -3.61
N ALA A 427 -6.97 -19.42 -4.50
CA ALA A 427 -6.74 -19.20 -5.91
C ALA A 427 -7.97 -19.44 -6.77
N GLN A 428 -8.04 -18.72 -7.86
CA GLN A 428 -8.95 -18.96 -8.98
C GLN A 428 -8.14 -18.97 -10.27
N ILE A 429 -8.26 -20.03 -11.05
CA ILE A 429 -7.62 -20.13 -12.36
C ILE A 429 -8.63 -19.70 -13.43
N VAL A 430 -8.22 -18.80 -14.32
CA VAL A 430 -9.09 -18.21 -15.34
C VAL A 430 -8.43 -18.31 -16.71
N PRO A 431 -9.08 -18.91 -17.71
CA PRO A 431 -8.60 -18.95 -19.08
C PRO A 431 -8.36 -17.55 -19.65
N LYS A 432 -7.23 -17.36 -20.34
CA LYS A 432 -6.89 -16.09 -21.02
C LYS A 432 -7.98 -15.66 -21.99
N GLU A 433 -8.63 -16.61 -22.65
CA GLU A 433 -9.75 -16.37 -23.56
C GLU A 433 -10.93 -15.72 -22.83
N LYS A 434 -11.25 -16.18 -21.60
CA LYS A 434 -12.30 -15.60 -20.78
C LYS A 434 -11.96 -14.16 -20.33
N ILE A 435 -10.68 -13.90 -20.05
CA ILE A 435 -10.19 -12.55 -19.71
C ILE A 435 -10.26 -11.62 -20.94
N ALA A 436 -9.98 -12.13 -22.12
CA ALA A 436 -10.00 -11.37 -23.38
C ALA A 436 -11.39 -11.15 -23.96
N ALA A 437 -12.40 -11.94 -23.55
CA ALA A 437 -13.72 -12.03 -24.19
C ALA A 437 -14.45 -10.70 -24.40
N ASN A 438 -14.32 -9.77 -23.44
CA ASN A 438 -14.95 -8.45 -23.50
C ASN A 438 -14.01 -7.37 -24.07
N GLY A 439 -12.78 -7.69 -24.43
CA GLY A 439 -11.78 -6.76 -24.94
C GLY A 439 -11.21 -5.78 -23.92
N ASP A 440 -11.67 -5.80 -22.66
CA ASP A 440 -11.19 -4.94 -21.57
C ASP A 440 -10.03 -5.54 -20.78
N TYR A 441 -9.77 -6.85 -20.94
CA TYR A 441 -8.71 -7.59 -20.25
C TYR A 441 -8.68 -7.33 -18.74
N ASN A 442 -9.83 -7.28 -18.09
CA ASN A 442 -9.96 -6.97 -16.68
C ASN A 442 -9.22 -8.01 -15.82
N LEU A 443 -8.40 -7.56 -14.87
CA LEU A 443 -7.58 -8.39 -13.99
C LEU A 443 -8.14 -8.50 -12.56
N SER A 444 -9.42 -8.21 -12.36
CA SER A 444 -10.09 -8.46 -11.08
C SER A 444 -10.56 -9.91 -11.00
N GLY A 445 -9.95 -10.71 -10.13
CA GLY A 445 -10.32 -12.12 -9.95
C GLY A 445 -11.79 -12.30 -9.49
N GLU A 446 -12.31 -11.36 -8.70
CA GLU A 446 -13.71 -11.39 -8.25
C GLU A 446 -14.71 -11.47 -9.42
N ARG A 447 -14.36 -10.88 -10.56
CA ARG A 447 -15.20 -10.90 -11.77
C ARG A 447 -15.38 -12.31 -12.36
N TYR A 448 -14.47 -13.22 -12.08
CA TYR A 448 -14.43 -14.56 -12.67
C TYR A 448 -14.83 -15.68 -11.72
N ARG A 449 -15.15 -15.37 -10.45
CA ARG A 449 -15.59 -16.38 -9.47
C ARG A 449 -16.88 -17.04 -9.94
N GLU A 450 -16.83 -18.36 -10.14
CA GLU A 450 -18.00 -19.19 -10.39
C GLU A 450 -18.72 -19.42 -9.06
N GLY A 451 -19.76 -18.70 -8.84
CA GLY A 451 -20.57 -18.65 -7.62
C GLY A 451 -21.46 -17.42 -7.65
N ILE A 452 -21.04 -16.42 -8.44
CA ILE A 452 -21.86 -15.35 -8.99
C ILE A 452 -21.64 -15.37 -10.53
N SER A 453 -21.67 -16.55 -11.14
CA SER A 453 -21.90 -16.62 -12.56
C SER A 453 -23.35 -16.17 -12.74
N SER A 454 -23.53 -14.99 -13.29
CA SER A 454 -24.73 -14.73 -14.07
C SER A 454 -24.75 -15.75 -15.22
N THR A 455 -25.11 -16.99 -14.92
CA THR A 455 -25.53 -17.98 -15.94
C THR A 455 -26.80 -17.50 -16.62
N HIS A 456 -27.23 -16.30 -16.31
CA HIS A 456 -28.34 -15.64 -16.93
C HIS A 456 -27.83 -14.29 -17.46
N ASP A 457 -27.76 -14.17 -18.79
CA ASP A 457 -27.67 -12.91 -19.50
C ASP A 457 -28.97 -12.13 -19.26
N TRP A 458 -29.12 -11.57 -18.04
CA TRP A 458 -30.24 -10.70 -17.75
C TRP A 458 -30.16 -9.48 -18.63
N PRO A 459 -31.27 -9.04 -19.25
CA PRO A 459 -31.27 -7.84 -20.05
C PRO A 459 -30.81 -6.64 -19.22
N MET A 460 -29.79 -5.95 -19.71
CA MET A 460 -29.30 -4.72 -19.11
C MET A 460 -30.15 -3.54 -19.57
N VAL A 461 -30.91 -2.96 -18.66
CA VAL A 461 -31.86 -1.88 -18.93
C VAL A 461 -31.43 -0.57 -18.26
N GLU A 462 -31.75 0.56 -18.88
CA GLU A 462 -31.50 1.86 -18.27
C GLU A 462 -32.41 2.09 -17.06
N LEU A 463 -31.89 2.68 -15.97
CA LEU A 463 -32.68 3.00 -14.78
C LEU A 463 -33.96 3.77 -15.11
N GLY A 464 -33.86 4.74 -16.02
CA GLY A 464 -35.03 5.55 -16.46
C GLY A 464 -36.14 4.75 -17.10
N SER A 465 -35.90 3.51 -17.58
CA SER A 465 -36.93 2.61 -18.13
C SER A 465 -37.65 1.79 -17.05
N ILE A 466 -37.04 1.58 -15.89
CA ILE A 466 -37.57 0.75 -14.79
C ILE A 466 -37.95 1.55 -13.53
N ALA A 467 -37.53 2.81 -13.44
CA ALA A 467 -37.89 3.69 -12.34
C ALA A 467 -37.95 5.17 -12.78
N ARG A 468 -38.83 5.91 -12.16
CA ARG A 468 -38.95 7.35 -12.35
C ARG A 468 -38.31 8.09 -11.17
N LEU A 469 -37.34 8.97 -11.44
CA LEU A 469 -36.73 9.83 -10.45
C LEU A 469 -37.48 11.17 -10.36
N ILE A 470 -37.96 11.52 -9.18
CA ILE A 470 -38.70 12.75 -8.93
C ILE A 470 -37.88 13.65 -8.03
N ASN A 471 -37.50 14.84 -8.50
CA ASN A 471 -36.73 15.80 -7.71
C ASN A 471 -37.57 16.37 -6.57
N GLY A 472 -36.96 16.54 -5.41
CA GLY A 472 -37.46 17.41 -4.36
C GLY A 472 -37.45 18.89 -4.77
N ARG A 473 -37.71 19.79 -3.83
CA ARG A 473 -37.76 21.22 -4.03
C ARG A 473 -36.65 21.93 -3.25
N ALA A 474 -36.08 23.00 -3.83
CA ALA A 474 -35.27 23.95 -3.10
C ALA A 474 -36.18 24.86 -2.24
N TYR A 475 -35.85 24.97 -0.95
CA TYR A 475 -36.61 25.81 -0.01
C TYR A 475 -35.82 27.09 0.29
N LYS A 476 -36.53 28.24 0.33
CA LYS A 476 -35.97 29.49 0.81
C LYS A 476 -35.90 29.46 2.35
N GLN A 477 -35.05 30.29 2.93
CA GLN A 477 -34.89 30.34 4.39
C GLN A 477 -36.18 30.70 5.12
N GLU A 478 -36.99 31.55 4.55
CA GLU A 478 -38.32 31.99 5.05
C GLU A 478 -39.39 30.89 5.02
N GLU A 479 -39.18 29.82 4.24
CA GLU A 479 -40.08 28.66 4.13
C GLU A 479 -39.72 27.54 5.10
N LEU A 480 -38.58 27.69 5.78
CA LEU A 480 -38.05 26.71 6.76
C LEU A 480 -38.32 27.22 8.20
N LEU A 481 -39.37 26.72 8.78
CA LEU A 481 -39.83 27.08 10.12
C LEU A 481 -39.27 26.15 11.20
N ALA A 482 -39.15 26.65 12.43
CA ALA A 482 -38.78 25.81 13.58
C ALA A 482 -39.89 24.81 13.95
N GLU A 483 -41.17 25.19 13.72
CA GLU A 483 -42.36 24.38 13.97
C GLU A 483 -43.37 24.59 12.83
N GLY A 484 -44.17 23.58 12.50
CA GLY A 484 -45.17 23.65 11.44
C GLY A 484 -45.85 22.32 11.13
N PRO A 485 -46.86 22.30 10.26
CA PRO A 485 -47.66 21.12 9.96
C PRO A 485 -46.91 20.05 9.18
N THR A 486 -45.94 20.42 8.33
CA THR A 486 -45.28 19.49 7.44
C THR A 486 -43.76 19.51 7.66
N PRO A 487 -43.14 18.39 8.07
CA PRO A 487 -41.70 18.30 8.20
C PRO A 487 -41.01 18.38 6.83
N VAL A 488 -39.81 18.99 6.80
CA VAL A 488 -38.96 19.11 5.62
C VAL A 488 -37.79 18.13 5.75
N LEU A 489 -37.82 17.09 4.93
CA LEU A 489 -36.79 16.06 4.89
C LEU A 489 -35.56 16.56 4.12
N ARG A 490 -34.41 16.61 4.78
CA ARG A 490 -33.11 16.97 4.21
C ARG A 490 -32.16 15.78 4.31
N VAL A 491 -31.11 15.76 3.50
CA VAL A 491 -30.12 14.64 3.51
C VAL A 491 -29.57 14.37 4.90
N GLY A 492 -29.31 15.41 5.71
CA GLY A 492 -28.84 15.24 7.08
C GLY A 492 -29.82 14.53 8.02
N ASN A 493 -31.14 14.51 7.71
CA ASN A 493 -32.12 13.79 8.51
C ASN A 493 -32.14 12.28 8.26
N PHE A 494 -31.52 11.77 7.16
CA PHE A 494 -31.35 10.34 6.94
C PHE A 494 -30.21 9.72 7.77
N PHE A 495 -29.10 10.48 7.96
CA PHE A 495 -27.82 9.93 8.37
C PHE A 495 -27.28 10.55 9.66
N SER A 496 -27.92 11.62 10.15
CA SER A 496 -27.54 12.27 11.40
C SER A 496 -28.79 12.84 12.08
N ASN A 497 -28.78 12.90 13.40
CA ASN A 497 -29.88 13.39 14.21
C ASN A 497 -29.95 14.94 14.20
N ARG A 498 -29.86 15.56 13.00
CA ARG A 498 -29.98 17.03 12.86
C ARG A 498 -31.41 17.47 13.11
N GLY A 499 -31.55 18.65 13.72
CA GLY A 499 -32.85 19.27 13.97
C GLY A 499 -33.73 19.38 12.72
N TRP A 500 -35.01 19.13 12.89
CA TRP A 500 -35.99 19.21 11.82
C TRP A 500 -36.38 20.65 11.52
N TYR A 501 -36.66 20.92 10.24
CA TYR A 501 -37.41 22.10 9.81
C TYR A 501 -38.80 21.67 9.39
N TYR A 502 -39.72 22.62 9.44
CA TYR A 502 -41.13 22.45 9.07
C TYR A 502 -41.51 23.49 8.03
N SER A 503 -42.64 23.30 7.37
CA SER A 503 -43.15 24.25 6.40
C SER A 503 -44.68 24.26 6.40
N ASN A 504 -45.24 25.43 6.02
CA ASN A 504 -46.68 25.61 5.81
C ASN A 504 -47.06 25.46 4.33
N LEU A 505 -46.11 25.05 3.47
CA LEU A 505 -46.35 24.94 2.03
C LEU A 505 -47.25 23.74 1.72
N GLU A 506 -48.24 23.99 0.90
CA GLU A 506 -49.03 22.96 0.21
C GLU A 506 -48.43 22.74 -1.19
N LEU A 507 -47.91 21.56 -1.44
CA LEU A 507 -47.24 21.19 -2.68
C LEU A 507 -48.02 20.09 -3.42
N GLY A 508 -47.67 19.83 -4.68
CA GLY A 508 -48.16 18.66 -5.41
C GLY A 508 -47.73 17.36 -4.72
N GLU A 509 -48.52 16.30 -4.82
CA GLU A 509 -48.29 14.99 -4.21
C GLU A 509 -46.91 14.37 -4.55
N ASP A 510 -46.37 14.72 -5.71
CA ASP A 510 -45.04 14.30 -6.16
C ASP A 510 -43.90 14.91 -5.33
N LYS A 511 -44.16 15.91 -4.48
CA LYS A 511 -43.20 16.56 -3.59
C LYS A 511 -43.26 16.03 -2.14
N TYR A 512 -44.16 15.06 -1.88
CA TYR A 512 -44.27 14.41 -0.59
C TYR A 512 -43.67 13.00 -0.64
N CYS A 513 -43.00 12.60 0.45
CA CYS A 513 -42.66 11.22 0.72
C CYS A 513 -43.45 10.69 1.90
N ASN A 514 -43.81 9.42 1.86
CA ASN A 514 -44.52 8.68 2.89
C ASN A 514 -43.68 7.48 3.34
N ALA A 515 -43.98 6.95 4.52
CA ALA A 515 -43.34 5.70 4.97
C ALA A 515 -43.43 4.60 3.91
N GLY A 516 -42.32 3.94 3.65
CA GLY A 516 -42.16 2.91 2.62
C GLY A 516 -41.72 3.44 1.24
N ASP A 517 -41.62 4.75 1.02
CA ASP A 517 -41.10 5.30 -0.23
C ASP A 517 -39.59 5.06 -0.36
N LEU A 518 -39.13 4.69 -1.56
CA LEU A 518 -37.71 4.63 -1.90
C LEU A 518 -37.22 6.02 -2.27
N LEU A 519 -36.25 6.52 -1.52
CA LEU A 519 -35.61 7.81 -1.74
C LEU A 519 -34.14 7.61 -2.08
N PHE A 520 -33.53 8.56 -2.77
CA PHE A 520 -32.12 8.54 -3.10
C PHE A 520 -31.48 9.91 -2.85
N ALA A 521 -30.53 9.98 -1.93
CA ALA A 521 -29.73 11.18 -1.70
C ALA A 521 -28.60 11.23 -2.72
N TRP A 522 -28.49 12.32 -3.51
CA TRP A 522 -27.50 12.46 -4.57
C TRP A 522 -26.38 13.48 -4.25
N SER A 523 -26.36 14.00 -3.04
CA SER A 523 -25.36 14.96 -2.56
C SER A 523 -25.02 14.66 -1.11
N ALA A 524 -23.79 14.92 -0.69
CA ALA A 524 -23.26 14.67 0.65
C ALA A 524 -23.27 13.17 1.01
N SER A 525 -24.21 12.72 1.81
CA SER A 525 -24.39 11.29 2.15
C SER A 525 -25.15 10.60 1.03
N PHE A 526 -24.43 10.12 0.04
CA PHE A 526 -24.93 9.56 -1.22
C PHE A 526 -25.46 8.13 -1.04
N GLY A 527 -26.69 7.84 -1.54
CA GLY A 527 -27.24 6.48 -1.57
C GLY A 527 -28.75 6.40 -1.39
N PRO A 528 -29.32 5.16 -1.56
CA PRO A 528 -30.75 4.89 -1.38
C PRO A 528 -31.15 4.79 0.09
N HIS A 529 -32.40 5.09 0.38
CA HIS A 529 -33.03 4.93 1.69
C HIS A 529 -34.51 4.60 1.55
N ILE A 530 -35.01 3.63 2.33
CA ILE A 530 -36.45 3.42 2.48
C ILE A 530 -36.92 4.34 3.60
N TRP A 531 -37.80 5.29 3.27
CA TRP A 531 -38.30 6.23 4.26
C TRP A 531 -39.21 5.54 5.27
N ASP A 532 -38.95 5.70 6.54
CA ASP A 532 -39.70 5.11 7.66
C ASP A 532 -40.38 6.15 8.56
N GLY A 533 -40.17 7.45 8.26
CA GLY A 533 -40.73 8.56 9.02
C GLY A 533 -42.12 9.01 8.56
N PRO A 534 -42.63 10.12 9.14
CA PRO A 534 -43.94 10.69 8.78
C PRO A 534 -43.97 11.22 7.35
N ARG A 535 -45.16 11.53 6.86
CA ARG A 535 -45.33 12.25 5.60
C ARG A 535 -44.56 13.57 5.66
N ALA A 536 -43.66 13.78 4.71
CA ALA A 536 -42.76 14.92 4.67
C ALA A 536 -42.58 15.45 3.25
N ILE A 537 -42.31 16.75 3.12
CA ILE A 537 -41.81 17.32 1.87
C ILE A 537 -40.28 17.19 1.86
N TYR A 538 -39.66 16.92 0.71
CA TYR A 538 -38.23 16.62 0.65
C TYR A 538 -37.41 17.58 -0.20
N HIS A 539 -36.17 17.80 0.22
CA HIS A 539 -35.24 18.76 -0.38
C HIS A 539 -34.74 18.29 -1.75
N TYR A 540 -34.34 19.22 -2.61
CA TYR A 540 -33.92 18.95 -3.99
C TYR A 540 -32.71 18.01 -4.11
N HIS A 541 -31.91 17.85 -3.06
CA HIS A 541 -30.81 16.88 -3.01
C HIS A 541 -31.29 15.42 -2.83
N ILE A 542 -32.59 15.21 -2.82
CA ILE A 542 -33.20 13.89 -2.68
C ILE A 542 -34.10 13.66 -3.90
N TRP A 543 -33.98 12.49 -4.50
CA TRP A 543 -34.95 11.99 -5.49
C TRP A 543 -35.88 10.98 -4.80
N LYS A 544 -37.17 11.09 -5.07
CA LYS A 544 -38.10 9.99 -4.85
C LYS A 544 -38.00 9.05 -6.04
N VAL A 545 -37.73 7.79 -5.79
CA VAL A 545 -37.56 6.73 -6.80
C VAL A 545 -38.85 5.93 -6.85
N VAL A 546 -39.58 6.05 -7.96
CA VAL A 546 -40.83 5.33 -8.16
C VAL A 546 -40.58 4.19 -9.15
N PRO A 547 -40.48 2.92 -8.67
CA PRO A 547 -40.29 1.77 -9.54
C PRO A 547 -41.51 1.55 -10.45
N THR A 548 -41.27 0.97 -11.63
CA THR A 548 -42.34 0.45 -12.51
C THR A 548 -42.75 -0.95 -12.03
N GLU A 549 -43.80 -1.51 -12.64
CA GLU A 549 -44.25 -2.89 -12.35
C GLU A 549 -43.23 -3.97 -12.73
N ALA A 550 -42.22 -3.64 -13.55
CA ALA A 550 -41.20 -4.56 -14.00
C ALA A 550 -40.09 -4.82 -12.96
N VAL A 551 -40.01 -3.98 -11.92
CA VAL A 551 -38.93 -4.08 -10.93
C VAL A 551 -39.45 -4.08 -9.48
N ASP A 552 -39.00 -5.05 -8.68
CA ASP A 552 -39.26 -5.05 -7.25
C ASP A 552 -38.55 -3.90 -6.54
N LYS A 553 -39.24 -3.23 -5.63
CA LYS A 553 -38.72 -2.05 -4.92
C LYS A 553 -37.46 -2.35 -4.09
N MET A 554 -37.44 -3.48 -3.39
CA MET A 554 -36.28 -3.87 -2.57
C MET A 554 -35.11 -4.36 -3.43
N PHE A 555 -35.41 -5.05 -4.54
CA PHE A 555 -34.40 -5.40 -5.52
C PHE A 555 -33.72 -4.12 -6.08
N LEU A 556 -34.53 -3.14 -6.47
CA LEU A 556 -34.03 -1.84 -6.95
C LEU A 556 -33.23 -1.11 -5.85
N PHE A 557 -33.67 -1.16 -4.59
CA PHE A 557 -32.93 -0.61 -3.45
C PHE A 557 -31.52 -1.20 -3.36
N HIS A 558 -31.39 -2.53 -3.42
CA HIS A 558 -30.09 -3.20 -3.36
C HIS A 558 -29.18 -2.90 -4.55
N LEU A 559 -29.77 -2.80 -5.75
CA LEU A 559 -29.02 -2.38 -6.94
C LEU A 559 -28.46 -0.95 -6.79
N LEU A 560 -29.28 -0.02 -6.29
CA LEU A 560 -28.88 1.36 -6.04
C LEU A 560 -27.86 1.48 -4.90
N GLU A 561 -27.97 0.61 -3.88
CA GLU A 561 -27.00 0.54 -2.78
C GLU A 561 -25.62 0.10 -3.31
N ALA A 562 -25.57 -0.97 -4.11
CA ALA A 562 -24.34 -1.46 -4.74
C ALA A 562 -23.74 -0.44 -5.71
N GLU A 563 -24.58 0.24 -6.51
CA GLU A 563 -24.12 1.27 -7.45
C GLU A 563 -23.58 2.51 -6.72
N SER A 564 -24.21 2.89 -5.59
CA SER A 564 -23.74 3.99 -4.75
C SER A 564 -22.34 3.71 -4.18
N ALA A 565 -22.06 2.48 -3.80
CA ALA A 565 -20.73 2.06 -3.35
C ALA A 565 -19.68 2.19 -4.47
N LYS A 566 -20.03 1.82 -5.72
CA LYS A 566 -19.15 1.98 -6.89
C LYS A 566 -18.88 3.46 -7.18
N ILE A 567 -19.92 4.31 -7.19
CA ILE A 567 -19.78 5.75 -7.44
C ILE A 567 -18.91 6.42 -6.37
N LYS A 568 -19.06 6.04 -5.10
CA LYS A 568 -18.18 6.49 -4.01
C LYS A 568 -16.74 6.06 -4.22
N ALA A 569 -16.50 4.84 -4.67
CA ALA A 569 -15.16 4.32 -4.96
C ALA A 569 -14.51 5.01 -6.16
N GLU A 570 -15.29 5.42 -7.18
CA GLU A 570 -14.81 6.16 -8.35
C GLU A 570 -14.43 7.62 -8.01
N GLY A 571 -14.97 8.19 -6.93
CA GLY A 571 -14.86 9.60 -6.53
C GLY A 571 -13.67 9.97 -5.64
N HIS A 572 -12.63 9.17 -5.49
CA HIS A 572 -11.44 9.50 -4.67
C HIS A 572 -10.55 10.57 -5.32
N GLY A 573 -10.96 11.84 -5.23
CA GLY A 573 -10.19 13.03 -5.61
C GLY A 573 -11.06 14.27 -5.51
N ILE A 574 -10.95 15.04 -4.42
CA ILE A 574 -11.35 16.45 -4.20
C ILE A 574 -12.31 17.05 -5.27
N ALA A 575 -13.46 16.44 -5.47
CA ALA A 575 -14.64 17.06 -6.08
C ALA A 575 -15.85 16.30 -5.57
N MET A 576 -16.79 16.99 -4.91
CA MET A 576 -18.08 16.41 -4.55
C MET A 576 -18.66 15.70 -5.77
N VAL A 577 -18.87 14.39 -5.67
CA VAL A 577 -19.52 13.60 -6.71
C VAL A 577 -20.97 14.06 -6.78
N HIS A 578 -21.29 14.90 -7.75
CA HIS A 578 -22.66 15.28 -8.07
C HIS A 578 -23.18 14.33 -9.15
N ALA A 579 -24.02 13.38 -8.78
CA ALA A 579 -24.75 12.60 -9.75
C ALA A 579 -25.83 13.49 -10.38
N THR A 580 -25.79 13.67 -11.70
CA THR A 580 -26.89 14.31 -12.39
C THR A 580 -28.04 13.31 -12.59
N LYS A 581 -29.31 13.80 -12.55
CA LYS A 581 -30.46 12.94 -12.76
C LYS A 581 -30.36 12.16 -14.07
N GLY A 582 -30.09 12.84 -15.19
CA GLY A 582 -29.98 12.20 -16.50
C GLY A 582 -28.80 11.23 -16.61
N GLY A 583 -27.71 11.46 -15.87
CA GLY A 583 -26.60 10.50 -15.78
C GLY A 583 -27.01 9.23 -15.04
N MET A 584 -27.79 9.37 -13.97
CA MET A 584 -28.28 8.24 -13.20
C MET A 584 -29.33 7.45 -13.97
N GLU A 585 -30.27 8.11 -14.68
CA GLU A 585 -31.29 7.47 -15.49
C GLU A 585 -30.73 6.65 -16.66
N LYS A 586 -29.55 6.98 -17.18
CA LYS A 586 -28.85 6.24 -18.25
C LYS A 586 -28.00 5.07 -17.75
N ARG A 587 -27.81 4.92 -16.44
CA ARG A 587 -27.08 3.78 -15.90
C ARG A 587 -27.84 2.50 -16.14
N LYS A 588 -27.12 1.45 -16.55
CA LYS A 588 -27.67 0.16 -16.89
C LYS A 588 -27.63 -0.78 -15.70
N PHE A 589 -28.75 -1.45 -15.45
CA PHE A 589 -28.93 -2.43 -14.40
C PHE A 589 -29.46 -3.75 -14.97
N PRO A 590 -29.07 -4.90 -14.41
CA PRO A 590 -29.64 -6.19 -14.78
C PRO A 590 -31.10 -6.27 -14.33
N LEU A 591 -31.98 -6.74 -15.20
CA LEU A 591 -33.40 -6.89 -14.90
C LEU A 591 -33.83 -8.36 -15.08
N PRO A 592 -33.68 -9.21 -14.04
CA PRO A 592 -34.27 -10.55 -14.06
C PRO A 592 -35.79 -10.53 -13.97
N PRO A 593 -36.47 -11.65 -14.23
CA PRO A 593 -37.92 -11.80 -13.97
C PRO A 593 -38.25 -11.50 -12.50
N LEU A 594 -39.46 -10.96 -12.23
CA LEU A 594 -39.88 -10.54 -10.89
C LEU A 594 -39.74 -11.63 -9.80
N GLU A 595 -39.99 -12.88 -10.13
CA GLU A 595 -39.82 -13.97 -9.15
C GLU A 595 -38.36 -14.15 -8.74
N VAL A 596 -37.43 -14.07 -9.70
CA VAL A 596 -35.99 -14.13 -9.41
C VAL A 596 -35.54 -12.90 -8.62
N GLN A 597 -36.09 -11.70 -8.91
CA GLN A 597 -35.80 -10.50 -8.11
C GLN A 597 -36.17 -10.71 -6.64
N LYS A 598 -37.34 -11.29 -6.37
CA LYS A 598 -37.82 -11.61 -5.00
C LYS A 598 -36.94 -12.65 -4.31
N GLU A 599 -36.50 -13.68 -5.04
CA GLU A 599 -35.55 -14.68 -4.50
C GLU A 599 -34.24 -14.03 -4.08
N ILE A 600 -33.67 -13.20 -4.93
CA ILE A 600 -32.42 -12.44 -4.64
C ILE A 600 -32.62 -11.52 -3.41
N VAL A 601 -33.75 -10.82 -3.32
CA VAL A 601 -34.06 -9.97 -2.16
C VAL A 601 -34.15 -10.81 -0.88
N ALA A 602 -34.84 -11.96 -0.94
CA ALA A 602 -34.99 -12.85 0.22
C ALA A 602 -33.64 -13.38 0.71
N GLU A 603 -32.74 -13.70 -0.22
CA GLU A 603 -31.37 -14.15 0.10
C GLU A 603 -30.54 -13.03 0.76
N ILE A 604 -30.52 -11.83 0.16
CA ILE A 604 -29.78 -10.66 0.71
C ILE A 604 -30.30 -10.30 2.11
N GLU A 605 -31.61 -10.24 2.28
CA GLU A 605 -32.23 -9.94 3.56
C GLU A 605 -31.99 -11.07 4.59
N GLY A 606 -31.83 -12.31 4.13
CA GLY A 606 -31.38 -13.44 4.96
C GLY A 606 -30.00 -13.20 5.54
N TYR A 607 -29.02 -12.86 4.70
CA TYR A 607 -27.66 -12.54 5.14
C TYR A 607 -27.60 -11.30 6.04
N LYS A 608 -28.36 -10.26 5.74
CA LYS A 608 -28.42 -9.06 6.60
C LYS A 608 -28.94 -9.38 8.00
N ARG A 609 -29.97 -10.25 8.12
CA ARG A 609 -30.46 -10.72 9.44
C ARG A 609 -29.42 -11.53 10.18
N GLU A 610 -28.68 -12.39 9.50
CA GLU A 610 -27.60 -13.19 10.11
C GLU A 610 -26.47 -12.29 10.62
N ILE A 611 -26.04 -11.29 9.83
CA ILE A 611 -25.04 -10.29 10.24
C ILE A 611 -25.51 -9.53 11.49
N LEU A 612 -26.77 -9.12 11.55
CA LEU A 612 -27.32 -8.43 12.71
C LEU A 612 -27.27 -9.33 13.95
N ARG A 613 -27.71 -10.59 13.84
CA ARG A 613 -27.65 -11.56 14.93
C ARG A 613 -26.22 -11.82 15.43
N LEU A 614 -25.25 -11.89 14.51
CA LEU A 614 -23.84 -12.04 14.88
C LEU A 614 -23.33 -10.81 15.61
N LYS A 615 -23.68 -9.59 15.19
CA LYS A 615 -23.34 -8.35 15.88
C LYS A 615 -23.93 -8.31 17.31
N GLU A 616 -25.18 -8.68 17.50
CA GLU A 616 -25.82 -8.78 18.82
C GLU A 616 -25.11 -9.82 19.70
N THR A 617 -24.68 -10.94 19.12
CA THR A 617 -23.90 -11.98 19.84
C THR A 617 -22.55 -11.44 20.30
N ILE A 618 -21.84 -10.68 19.45
CA ILE A 618 -20.56 -10.04 19.79
C ILE A 618 -20.75 -9.03 20.93
N VAL A 619 -21.74 -8.14 20.83
CA VAL A 619 -22.04 -7.16 21.88
C VAL A 619 -22.38 -7.86 23.20
N GLY A 620 -23.17 -8.94 23.17
CA GLY A 620 -23.49 -9.73 24.36
C GLY A 620 -22.26 -10.44 24.97
N ALA A 621 -21.31 -10.87 24.13
CA ALA A 621 -20.05 -11.44 24.60
C ALA A 621 -19.16 -10.38 25.26
N ASP A 622 -19.04 -9.20 24.65
CA ASP A 622 -18.28 -8.07 25.21
C ASP A 622 -18.85 -7.61 26.57
N GLN A 623 -20.16 -7.52 26.69
CA GLN A 623 -20.82 -7.23 27.97
C GLN A 623 -20.48 -8.24 29.07
N LYS A 624 -20.47 -9.56 28.74
CA LYS A 624 -20.06 -10.61 29.67
C LYS A 624 -18.58 -10.50 30.07
N ILE A 625 -17.70 -10.14 29.14
CA ILE A 625 -16.29 -9.90 29.41
C ILE A 625 -16.14 -8.73 30.38
N GLN A 626 -16.79 -7.61 30.11
CA GLN A 626 -16.76 -6.42 30.98
C GLN A 626 -17.30 -6.72 32.38
N ALA A 627 -18.44 -7.43 32.48
CA ALA A 627 -19.01 -7.85 33.77
C ALA A 627 -18.05 -8.78 34.55
N THR A 628 -17.32 -9.63 33.85
CA THR A 628 -16.32 -10.52 34.48
C THR A 628 -15.12 -9.72 34.99
N LEU A 629 -14.63 -8.76 34.20
CA LEU A 629 -13.54 -7.86 34.60
C LEU A 629 -13.96 -6.98 35.81
N ALA A 630 -15.15 -6.39 35.80
CA ALA A 630 -15.67 -5.60 36.95
C ALA A 630 -15.67 -6.40 38.25
N ARG A 631 -16.02 -7.68 38.22
CA ARG A 631 -15.93 -8.59 39.39
C ARG A 631 -14.50 -8.76 39.89
N ILE A 632 -13.50 -8.79 38.99
CA ILE A 632 -12.07 -8.92 39.37
C ILE A 632 -11.60 -7.64 40.08
N TRP A 633 -12.08 -6.47 39.64
CA TRP A 633 -11.69 -5.19 40.19
C TRP A 633 -12.53 -4.76 41.41
N GLY A 634 -13.53 -5.56 41.84
CA GLY A 634 -14.37 -5.28 43.00
C GLY A 634 -15.39 -4.16 42.77
N GLU A 635 -15.74 -3.85 41.54
CA GLU A 635 -16.77 -2.88 41.17
C GLU A 635 -18.15 -3.53 41.18
N GLU A 636 -18.99 -3.21 42.13
CA GLU A 636 -20.32 -3.83 42.38
C GLU A 636 -21.45 -3.33 41.45
N LYS A 637 -21.20 -2.48 40.47
CA LYS A 637 -22.23 -1.99 39.53
C LYS A 637 -21.94 -2.36 38.09
N ALA A 638 -22.73 -3.32 37.57
CA ALA A 638 -22.87 -3.47 36.14
C ALA A 638 -23.39 -2.15 35.51
N PRO A 639 -22.85 -1.71 34.36
CA PRO A 639 -23.39 -0.57 33.63
C PRO A 639 -24.86 -0.84 33.27
N THR A 640 -25.75 0.10 33.58
CA THR A 640 -27.16 0.03 33.18
C THR A 640 -27.29 0.28 31.68
N GLU A 641 -28.27 -0.33 31.01
CA GLU A 641 -28.55 -0.25 29.57
C GLU A 641 -28.61 1.17 28.97
N GLU A 642 -28.67 2.21 29.78
CA GLU A 642 -28.73 3.61 29.34
C GLU A 642 -27.36 4.24 28.99
N SER A 643 -26.24 3.61 29.33
CA SER A 643 -24.90 4.18 29.09
C SER A 643 -24.29 3.84 27.72
N TRP A 644 -24.93 2.99 26.92
CA TRP A 644 -24.47 2.59 25.60
C TRP A 644 -25.43 3.05 24.48
N LYS A 645 -25.67 4.36 24.40
CA LYS A 645 -26.11 4.93 23.13
C LYS A 645 -24.95 4.85 22.16
N MET A 646 -25.23 4.26 21.00
CA MET A 646 -24.37 4.06 19.84
C MET A 646 -23.60 5.35 19.43
N GLU A 647 -22.60 5.76 20.21
CA GLU A 647 -21.64 6.82 19.83
C GLU A 647 -20.28 6.25 19.41
N ASP A 648 -20.02 4.95 19.64
CA ASP A 648 -18.74 4.30 19.33
C ASP A 648 -18.81 3.19 18.25
N ALA A 649 -19.83 3.18 17.41
CA ALA A 649 -19.77 2.47 16.15
C ALA A 649 -18.89 3.28 15.20
N LEU A 650 -17.58 2.93 15.16
CA LEU A 650 -16.53 3.33 14.21
C LEU A 650 -16.87 4.59 13.40
N PRO A 651 -16.19 5.71 13.61
CA PRO A 651 -16.29 6.84 12.70
C PRO A 651 -15.73 6.42 11.35
N LEU A 652 -16.59 6.23 10.39
CA LEU A 652 -16.23 6.37 8.98
C LEU A 652 -15.79 7.82 8.83
N ASN A 653 -14.48 8.03 8.80
CA ASN A 653 -13.74 9.23 8.43
C ASN A 653 -14.61 10.44 8.07
N GLU A 654 -14.83 11.33 9.02
CA GLU A 654 -14.97 12.74 8.71
C GLU A 654 -13.57 13.36 8.69
N SER A 655 -12.98 13.49 7.50
CA SER A 655 -11.93 14.46 7.27
C SER A 655 -12.57 15.84 7.27
N SER A 656 -12.25 16.63 8.28
CA SER A 656 -12.49 18.06 8.41
C SER A 656 -11.95 18.84 7.21
N GLU A 657 -12.74 19.81 6.76
CA GLU A 657 -12.49 21.01 5.96
C GLU A 657 -11.75 20.86 4.63
#